data_d6167453da972adc2098849201a74bc7
#
_entry.id   d6167453da972adc2098849201a74bc7
#
_cell.length_a   1.000
_cell.length_b   1.000
_cell.length_c   1.000
_cell.angle_alpha   90.00
_cell.angle_beta   90.00
_cell.angle_gamma   90.00
#
_symmetry.space_group_name_H-M   'P 1'
#
loop_
_entity.id
_entity.type
_entity.pdbx_description
1 polymer ?
#
loop_
_entity_poly.entity_id
_entity_poly.type
_entity_poly.pdbx_seq_one_letter_code
_entity_poly.pdbx_strand_id
1 'polypeptide(L)'
;MNTYELEILEKLYFETFINQRILASSTGLSVGVVNRSLKQLAADGLIDKHGQLTEKGRQEIRQRAPRNAVILAAGFGMRMVPINLSTPKALIEVGGEPLIERTIRQLHEQGIRNITVVAGFMKESFEYLMDEYGVDLVINPDYASKNNLHSLALVADRISNTYIIPCDIWCARNPYSATEPYSWYMVSELVDEDSTVRVNRKRELVTISDKEAGNSMIGISYLTEPEAGIVRENLRRMDADEAFDEDFWEKALYARSASAASAASAAKVPGAHSHEARNGFKDRMILQAKVVSSSDFVEIDTYEQLRDLDSDSNHLKTDSIKAICSALNCKENEVTDISVLKKGMTNRSFLFSAKGAKYIMRIPGEGTDQLINRRQEADVYRAISGLGLCDDPVYINPENGYKITAFLDNVRTCDPDNLDDLRRCMDKLREFHSMHLTVDHTFDIFGQIDFYESLWDGNPSIYRDYRKTKENLLALRPYVESLPKDCCLTHIDAVPDNFLFYRPAGAAGAAAAASEAASAAQDLDQAQAGELLQLTDWEYAGMQDPHVDIAMFCIYSLYNRQQCDRLIDLYFDGKCEPVTRIKIYIYIAMCGLLWSNWCEYKRKLGLEFGEYSLRQYRYAKDFYRAAKELMEAEGQNA
;
A
#
# COMPACT_ATOMS: atom_id res chain seq x y z
N MET A 1 18.80 -17.45 35.90
CA MET A 1 19.38 -16.11 36.16
C MET A 1 18.33 -15.06 35.86
N ASN A 2 18.32 -13.98 36.64
CA ASN A 2 17.50 -12.82 36.34
C ASN A 2 18.28 -11.81 35.47
N THR A 3 17.61 -10.81 34.93
CA THR A 3 18.18 -9.80 34.03
C THR A 3 19.42 -9.09 34.63
N TYR A 4 19.39 -8.74 35.91
CA TYR A 4 20.50 -8.07 36.58
C TYR A 4 21.76 -8.97 36.71
N GLU A 5 21.56 -10.26 36.94
CA GLU A 5 22.65 -11.25 36.99
C GLU A 5 23.29 -11.40 35.61
N LEU A 6 22.48 -11.39 34.55
CA LEU A 6 22.94 -11.46 33.16
C LEU A 6 23.70 -10.19 32.75
N GLU A 7 23.21 -8.99 33.07
CA GLU A 7 23.90 -7.72 32.82
C GLU A 7 25.29 -7.67 33.54
N ILE A 8 25.33 -8.12 34.79
CA ILE A 8 26.58 -8.19 35.55
C ILE A 8 27.54 -9.23 34.95
N LEU A 9 27.03 -10.38 34.55
CA LEU A 9 27.83 -11.45 33.95
C LEU A 9 28.43 -11.00 32.60
N GLU A 10 27.65 -10.33 31.77
CA GLU A 10 28.10 -9.74 30.51
C GLU A 10 29.16 -8.65 30.72
N LYS A 11 28.95 -7.77 31.73
CA LYS A 11 29.92 -6.73 32.05
C LYS A 11 31.25 -7.33 32.47
N LEU A 12 31.24 -8.39 33.29
CA LEU A 12 32.43 -9.16 33.71
C LEU A 12 33.08 -9.94 32.56
N TYR A 13 32.38 -10.16 31.45
CA TYR A 13 32.95 -10.79 30.26
C TYR A 13 33.93 -9.84 29.52
N PHE A 14 33.64 -8.56 29.53
CA PHE A 14 34.46 -7.54 28.87
C PHE A 14 35.45 -6.86 29.84
N GLU A 15 35.13 -6.77 31.13
CA GLU A 15 35.87 -6.00 32.12
C GLU A 15 36.26 -6.85 33.32
N THR A 16 37.49 -6.64 33.79
CA THR A 16 37.94 -7.29 35.00
C THR A 16 37.22 -6.69 36.21
N PHE A 17 36.68 -7.55 37.09
CA PHE A 17 36.08 -7.11 38.35
C PHE A 17 37.10 -6.39 39.24
N ILE A 18 36.79 -5.16 39.63
CA ILE A 18 37.62 -4.35 40.56
C ILE A 18 36.95 -4.29 41.92
N ASN A 19 35.73 -3.73 41.96
CA ASN A 19 34.92 -3.69 43.20
C ASN A 19 33.44 -3.44 42.84
N GLN A 20 32.55 -3.68 43.81
CA GLN A 20 31.09 -3.56 43.63
C GLN A 20 30.61 -2.15 43.29
N ARG A 21 31.31 -1.09 43.73
CA ARG A 21 30.89 0.30 43.44
C ARG A 21 31.18 0.67 41.99
N ILE A 22 32.34 0.25 41.49
CA ILE A 22 32.69 0.46 40.06
C ILE A 22 31.71 -0.33 39.17
N LEU A 23 31.44 -1.60 39.50
CA LEU A 23 30.50 -2.42 38.78
C LEU A 23 29.06 -1.85 38.80
N ALA A 24 28.63 -1.32 39.95
CA ALA A 24 27.37 -0.63 40.10
C ALA A 24 27.29 0.63 39.22
N SER A 25 28.37 1.42 39.17
CA SER A 25 28.44 2.61 38.32
C SER A 25 28.42 2.26 36.81
N SER A 26 29.13 1.18 36.42
CA SER A 26 29.22 0.77 35.00
C SER A 26 27.96 0.06 34.48
N THR A 27 27.18 -0.57 35.36
CA THR A 27 25.89 -1.23 35.01
C THR A 27 24.67 -0.36 35.28
N GLY A 28 24.83 0.80 35.97
CA GLY A 28 23.70 1.63 36.40
C GLY A 28 22.82 0.99 37.49
N LEU A 29 23.28 -0.11 38.10
CA LEU A 29 22.57 -0.82 39.15
C LEU A 29 22.93 -0.29 40.53
N SER A 30 22.04 -0.45 41.51
CA SER A 30 22.38 -0.13 42.90
C SER A 30 23.40 -1.13 43.46
N VAL A 31 24.28 -0.68 44.36
CA VAL A 31 25.28 -1.54 45.02
C VAL A 31 24.62 -2.73 45.72
N GLY A 32 23.41 -2.56 46.27
CA GLY A 32 22.66 -3.64 46.89
C GLY A 32 22.22 -4.73 45.92
N VAL A 33 21.82 -4.36 44.71
CA VAL A 33 21.49 -5.30 43.61
C VAL A 33 22.76 -6.02 43.18
N VAL A 34 23.85 -5.28 42.90
CA VAL A 34 25.15 -5.85 42.51
C VAL A 34 25.65 -6.88 43.53
N ASN A 35 25.63 -6.55 44.85
CA ASN A 35 26.05 -7.48 45.88
C ASN A 35 25.23 -8.78 45.89
N ARG A 36 23.90 -8.67 45.77
CA ARG A 36 23.01 -9.84 45.77
C ARG A 36 23.27 -10.70 44.55
N SER A 37 23.38 -10.08 43.36
CA SER A 37 23.64 -10.80 42.11
C SER A 37 25.01 -11.46 42.10
N LEU A 38 26.08 -10.80 42.58
CA LEU A 38 27.40 -11.43 42.69
C LEU A 38 27.39 -12.64 43.62
N LYS A 39 26.65 -12.59 44.75
CA LYS A 39 26.50 -13.76 45.64
C LYS A 39 25.81 -14.92 44.94
N GLN A 40 24.77 -14.63 44.16
CA GLN A 40 24.07 -15.67 43.42
C GLN A 40 24.95 -16.25 42.28
N LEU A 41 25.61 -15.40 41.48
CA LEU A 41 26.53 -15.83 40.43
C LEU A 41 27.69 -16.69 40.97
N ALA A 42 28.22 -16.37 42.19
CA ALA A 42 29.22 -17.18 42.85
C ALA A 42 28.66 -18.53 43.34
N ALA A 43 27.44 -18.54 43.90
CA ALA A 43 26.76 -19.77 44.29
C ALA A 43 26.48 -20.70 43.10
N ASP A 44 26.16 -20.13 41.93
CA ASP A 44 25.93 -20.86 40.68
C ASP A 44 27.25 -21.28 39.97
N GLY A 45 28.42 -20.85 40.55
CA GLY A 45 29.75 -21.15 40.02
C GLY A 45 30.08 -20.42 38.69
N LEU A 46 29.42 -19.30 38.42
CA LEU A 46 29.64 -18.49 37.19
C LEU A 46 30.76 -17.47 37.37
N ILE A 47 31.02 -17.07 38.65
CA ILE A 47 32.18 -16.28 39.03
C ILE A 47 32.94 -16.96 40.18
N ASP A 48 34.22 -16.67 40.32
CA ASP A 48 35.05 -17.19 41.40
C ASP A 48 34.95 -16.34 42.69
N LYS A 49 35.67 -16.75 43.72
CA LYS A 49 35.73 -16.04 45.03
C LYS A 49 36.30 -14.61 44.93
N HIS A 50 36.99 -14.28 43.83
CA HIS A 50 37.55 -12.96 43.58
C HIS A 50 36.65 -12.11 42.68
N GLY A 51 35.46 -12.62 42.30
CA GLY A 51 34.52 -11.97 41.41
C GLY A 51 34.89 -12.06 39.93
N GLN A 52 35.87 -12.90 39.56
CA GLN A 52 36.28 -13.09 38.18
C GLN A 52 35.42 -14.17 37.49
N LEU A 53 35.20 -14.01 36.20
CA LEU A 53 34.38 -14.93 35.40
C LEU A 53 35.04 -16.32 35.30
N THR A 54 34.29 -17.36 35.63
CA THR A 54 34.70 -18.75 35.41
C THR A 54 34.49 -19.16 33.97
N GLU A 55 35.05 -20.33 33.52
CA GLU A 55 34.77 -20.84 32.17
C GLU A 55 33.29 -21.17 32.00
N LYS A 56 32.59 -21.63 33.05
CA LYS A 56 31.14 -21.83 33.01
C LYS A 56 30.40 -20.51 32.78
N GLY A 57 30.82 -19.40 33.42
CA GLY A 57 30.26 -18.07 33.20
C GLY A 57 30.51 -17.57 31.77
N ARG A 58 31.73 -17.82 31.23
CA ARG A 58 32.03 -17.47 29.81
C ARG A 58 31.18 -18.25 28.84
N GLN A 59 30.96 -19.54 29.09
CA GLN A 59 30.12 -20.39 28.27
C GLN A 59 28.65 -19.94 28.26
N GLU A 60 28.13 -19.50 29.42
CA GLU A 60 26.78 -19.00 29.54
C GLU A 60 26.53 -17.75 28.67
N ILE A 61 27.50 -16.83 28.62
CA ILE A 61 27.42 -15.66 27.71
C ILE A 61 27.52 -16.08 26.25
N ARG A 62 28.45 -16.96 25.90
CA ARG A 62 28.63 -17.45 24.53
C ARG A 62 27.40 -18.20 24.01
N GLN A 63 26.67 -18.93 24.84
CA GLN A 63 25.45 -19.63 24.45
C GLN A 63 24.31 -18.67 24.05
N ARG A 64 24.31 -17.46 24.60
CA ARG A 64 23.33 -16.40 24.32
C ARG A 64 23.79 -15.42 23.26
N ALA A 65 25.05 -15.53 22.80
CA ALA A 65 25.60 -14.64 21.78
C ALA A 65 24.80 -14.71 20.46
N PRO A 66 24.65 -13.59 19.77
CA PRO A 66 23.99 -13.56 18.45
C PRO A 66 24.66 -14.51 17.46
N ARG A 67 23.85 -15.30 16.77
CA ARG A 67 24.31 -16.28 15.76
C ARG A 67 24.04 -15.82 14.36
N ASN A 68 22.96 -15.09 14.16
CA ASN A 68 22.49 -14.64 12.88
C ASN A 68 21.64 -13.36 13.00
N ALA A 69 21.29 -12.81 11.85
CA ALA A 69 20.35 -11.70 11.73
C ALA A 69 19.37 -11.95 10.57
N VAL A 70 18.15 -11.47 10.72
CA VAL A 70 17.13 -11.41 9.67
C VAL A 70 16.80 -9.94 9.40
N ILE A 71 16.96 -9.50 8.15
CA ILE A 71 16.61 -8.14 7.71
C ILE A 71 15.32 -8.24 6.88
N LEU A 72 14.28 -7.53 7.30
CA LEU A 72 12.99 -7.50 6.63
C LEU A 72 12.97 -6.36 5.61
N ALA A 73 13.08 -6.68 4.32
CA ALA A 73 13.22 -5.74 3.21
C ALA A 73 12.22 -6.02 2.07
N ALA A 74 11.11 -6.72 2.34
CA ALA A 74 10.17 -7.13 1.31
C ALA A 74 9.15 -6.03 0.93
N GLY A 75 8.90 -5.05 1.80
CA GLY A 75 7.84 -4.08 1.66
C GLY A 75 8.02 -3.09 0.50
N PHE A 76 6.90 -2.63 -0.06
CA PHE A 76 6.88 -1.64 -1.15
C PHE A 76 7.31 -0.23 -0.70
N GLY A 77 7.19 0.12 0.59
CA GLY A 77 7.53 1.45 1.12
C GLY A 77 6.66 2.58 0.53
N MET A 78 5.33 2.39 0.47
CA MET A 78 4.42 3.32 -0.23
C MET A 78 4.55 4.78 0.21
N ARG A 79 4.88 5.04 1.48
CA ARG A 79 5.08 6.40 2.02
C ARG A 79 6.34 7.11 1.49
N MET A 80 7.25 6.37 0.82
CA MET A 80 8.49 6.92 0.23
C MET A 80 8.32 7.44 -1.21
N VAL A 81 7.09 7.59 -1.69
CA VAL A 81 6.85 8.18 -3.03
C VAL A 81 7.45 9.60 -3.08
N PRO A 82 8.13 9.99 -4.16
CA PRO A 82 8.30 9.25 -5.43
C PRO A 82 9.54 8.35 -5.51
N ILE A 83 10.34 8.24 -4.46
CA ILE A 83 11.64 7.53 -4.47
C ILE A 83 11.45 6.03 -4.73
N ASN A 84 10.48 5.41 -4.06
CA ASN A 84 10.19 3.97 -4.16
C ASN A 84 9.75 3.51 -5.56
N LEU A 85 9.50 4.43 -6.49
CA LEU A 85 9.17 4.07 -7.87
C LEU A 85 10.37 3.47 -8.63
N SER A 86 11.58 3.79 -8.20
CA SER A 86 12.83 3.35 -8.84
C SER A 86 13.81 2.67 -7.88
N THR A 87 13.62 2.80 -6.57
CA THR A 87 14.58 2.31 -5.56
C THR A 87 13.83 1.69 -4.38
N PRO A 88 14.10 0.42 -4.03
CA PRO A 88 13.56 -0.18 -2.81
C PRO A 88 13.99 0.62 -1.57
N LYS A 89 13.10 0.72 -0.57
CA LYS A 89 13.35 1.49 0.66
C LYS A 89 14.67 1.12 1.34
N ALA A 90 15.02 -0.15 1.38
CA ALA A 90 16.26 -0.67 1.96
C ALA A 90 17.54 -0.19 1.25
N LEU A 91 17.45 0.18 -0.04
CA LEU A 91 18.57 0.64 -0.87
C LEU A 91 18.67 2.17 -0.96
N ILE A 92 17.86 2.89 -0.20
CA ILE A 92 17.97 4.34 -0.11
C ILE A 92 19.29 4.69 0.59
N GLU A 93 20.06 5.59 -0.04
CA GLU A 93 21.34 6.06 0.48
C GLU A 93 21.14 7.21 1.48
N VAL A 94 21.84 7.13 2.59
CA VAL A 94 22.00 8.21 3.58
C VAL A 94 23.50 8.44 3.79
N GLY A 95 23.95 9.64 3.49
CA GLY A 95 25.37 9.95 3.53
C GLY A 95 26.21 9.14 2.52
N GLY A 96 25.60 8.73 1.40
CA GLY A 96 26.24 7.94 0.35
C GLY A 96 26.37 6.44 0.64
N GLU A 97 25.70 5.90 1.67
CA GLU A 97 25.68 4.47 2.02
C GLU A 97 24.23 3.97 2.06
N PRO A 98 23.84 2.90 1.30
CA PRO A 98 22.53 2.29 1.38
C PRO A 98 22.20 1.79 2.81
N LEU A 99 20.96 1.96 3.25
CA LEU A 99 20.52 1.58 4.61
C LEU A 99 20.83 0.12 4.94
N ILE A 100 20.56 -0.78 3.99
CA ILE A 100 20.80 -2.21 4.18
C ILE A 100 22.30 -2.54 4.26
N GLU A 101 23.12 -1.91 3.45
CA GLU A 101 24.58 -2.12 3.47
C GLU A 101 25.20 -1.63 4.79
N ARG A 102 24.75 -0.46 5.27
CA ARG A 102 25.12 0.05 6.58
C ARG A 102 24.76 -0.94 7.70
N THR A 103 23.55 -1.49 7.66
CA THR A 103 23.09 -2.50 8.62
C THR A 103 23.96 -3.75 8.57
N ILE A 104 24.24 -4.28 7.38
CA ILE A 104 25.09 -5.46 7.18
C ILE A 104 26.52 -5.19 7.68
N ARG A 105 27.10 -4.06 7.33
CA ARG A 105 28.45 -3.66 7.79
C ARG A 105 28.51 -3.57 9.33
N GLN A 106 27.51 -2.94 9.96
CA GLN A 106 27.43 -2.84 11.41
C GLN A 106 27.32 -4.21 12.09
N LEU A 107 26.58 -5.16 11.50
CA LEU A 107 26.51 -6.56 11.98
C LEU A 107 27.87 -7.26 11.82
N HIS A 108 28.53 -7.08 10.68
CA HIS A 108 29.86 -7.64 10.42
C HIS A 108 30.93 -7.13 11.39
N GLU A 109 30.88 -5.87 11.81
CA GLU A 109 31.75 -5.29 12.83
C GLU A 109 31.65 -6.03 14.18
N GLN A 110 30.47 -6.61 14.47
CA GLN A 110 30.23 -7.42 15.68
C GLN A 110 30.46 -8.91 15.47
N GLY A 111 30.96 -9.32 14.30
CA GLY A 111 31.24 -10.72 13.97
C GLY A 111 30.03 -11.53 13.54
N ILE A 112 28.86 -10.89 13.33
CA ILE A 112 27.63 -11.55 12.90
C ILE A 112 27.66 -11.62 11.36
N ARG A 113 27.94 -12.81 10.81
CA ARG A 113 28.12 -13.05 9.38
C ARG A 113 26.97 -13.80 8.73
N ASN A 114 26.21 -14.55 9.50
CA ASN A 114 25.05 -15.30 8.99
C ASN A 114 23.84 -14.35 8.95
N ILE A 115 23.61 -13.72 7.80
CA ILE A 115 22.58 -12.70 7.60
C ILE A 115 21.61 -13.18 6.54
N THR A 116 20.31 -13.16 6.82
CA THR A 116 19.25 -13.45 5.87
C THR A 116 18.51 -12.15 5.55
N VAL A 117 18.41 -11.79 4.28
CA VAL A 117 17.59 -10.68 3.80
C VAL A 117 16.30 -11.26 3.20
N VAL A 118 15.15 -10.82 3.71
CA VAL A 118 13.85 -11.18 3.13
C VAL A 118 13.43 -10.04 2.20
N ALA A 119 13.50 -10.27 0.89
CA ALA A 119 13.17 -9.30 -0.15
C ALA A 119 11.84 -9.64 -0.84
N GLY A 120 11.20 -8.67 -1.45
CA GLY A 120 9.93 -8.83 -2.19
C GLY A 120 9.85 -7.85 -3.35
N PHE A 121 9.50 -6.60 -3.06
CA PHE A 121 9.47 -5.55 -4.07
C PHE A 121 10.86 -5.29 -4.66
N MET A 122 10.96 -5.28 -6.00
CA MET A 122 12.23 -5.10 -6.75
C MET A 122 13.35 -6.04 -6.25
N LYS A 123 13.02 -7.29 -5.95
CA LYS A 123 13.93 -8.29 -5.36
C LYS A 123 15.25 -8.47 -6.13
N GLU A 124 15.24 -8.24 -7.44
CA GLU A 124 16.43 -8.34 -8.29
C GLU A 124 17.52 -7.30 -7.90
N SER A 125 17.12 -6.16 -7.33
CA SER A 125 18.03 -5.12 -6.86
C SER A 125 18.86 -5.51 -5.63
N PHE A 126 18.51 -6.62 -4.97
CA PHE A 126 19.21 -7.13 -3.79
C PHE A 126 20.22 -8.25 -4.10
N GLU A 127 20.25 -8.74 -5.33
CA GLU A 127 21.05 -9.93 -5.72
C GLU A 127 22.55 -9.74 -5.41
N TYR A 128 23.10 -8.56 -5.69
CA TYR A 128 24.52 -8.24 -5.46
C TYR A 128 24.94 -8.40 -3.99
N LEU A 129 24.03 -8.30 -3.03
CA LEU A 129 24.32 -8.46 -1.61
C LEU A 129 24.82 -9.89 -1.29
N MET A 130 24.42 -10.87 -2.08
CA MET A 130 24.88 -12.26 -1.91
C MET A 130 26.38 -12.39 -2.18
N ASP A 131 26.85 -11.78 -3.25
CA ASP A 131 28.26 -11.85 -3.65
C ASP A 131 29.15 -10.89 -2.85
N GLU A 132 28.70 -9.65 -2.61
CA GLU A 132 29.52 -8.64 -1.96
C GLU A 132 29.57 -8.79 -0.43
N TYR A 133 28.48 -9.23 0.18
CA TYR A 133 28.34 -9.28 1.64
C TYR A 133 28.15 -10.71 2.18
N GLY A 134 27.94 -11.70 1.33
CA GLY A 134 27.75 -13.10 1.73
C GLY A 134 26.43 -13.34 2.48
N VAL A 135 25.37 -12.60 2.15
CA VAL A 135 24.05 -12.77 2.76
C VAL A 135 23.23 -13.83 2.04
N ASP A 136 22.29 -14.45 2.76
CA ASP A 136 21.25 -15.31 2.16
C ASP A 136 20.06 -14.43 1.75
N LEU A 137 19.58 -14.59 0.52
CA LEU A 137 18.40 -13.90 0.03
C LEU A 137 17.20 -14.85 0.01
N VAL A 138 16.10 -14.47 0.69
CA VAL A 138 14.82 -15.19 0.69
C VAL A 138 13.76 -14.29 0.07
N ILE A 139 12.99 -14.82 -0.89
CA ILE A 139 11.99 -14.04 -1.62
C ILE A 139 10.62 -14.25 -1.00
N ASN A 140 9.95 -13.15 -0.65
CA ASN A 140 8.54 -13.14 -0.30
C ASN A 140 7.71 -12.86 -1.56
N PRO A 141 6.97 -13.84 -2.11
CA PRO A 141 6.13 -13.62 -3.30
C PRO A 141 4.85 -12.83 -2.97
N ASP A 142 4.39 -12.86 -1.72
CA ASP A 142 3.12 -12.29 -1.27
C ASP A 142 3.28 -10.88 -0.65
N TYR A 143 4.43 -10.23 -0.88
CA TYR A 143 4.76 -8.91 -0.30
C TYR A 143 3.73 -7.80 -0.60
N ALA A 144 2.93 -7.96 -1.66
CA ALA A 144 1.93 -6.97 -2.07
C ALA A 144 0.58 -7.13 -1.35
N SER A 145 0.31 -8.31 -0.79
CA SER A 145 -0.96 -8.68 -0.15
C SER A 145 -0.84 -9.01 1.33
N LYS A 146 0.39 -9.27 1.82
CA LYS A 146 0.64 -9.66 3.21
C LYS A 146 1.73 -8.77 3.85
N ASN A 147 1.55 -8.48 5.14
CA ASN A 147 2.48 -7.63 5.87
C ASN A 147 3.74 -8.39 6.35
N ASN A 148 4.60 -7.76 7.13
CA ASN A 148 5.92 -8.27 7.53
C ASN A 148 5.87 -9.49 8.46
N LEU A 149 4.73 -9.79 9.09
CA LEU A 149 4.52 -11.05 9.82
C LEU A 149 4.77 -12.25 8.89
N HIS A 150 4.18 -12.23 7.71
CA HIS A 150 4.39 -13.27 6.70
C HIS A 150 5.85 -13.32 6.24
N SER A 151 6.49 -12.16 6.01
CA SER A 151 7.90 -12.09 5.64
C SER A 151 8.80 -12.78 6.68
N LEU A 152 8.56 -12.56 7.96
CA LEU A 152 9.33 -13.21 9.02
C LEU A 152 8.98 -14.70 9.16
N ALA A 153 7.73 -15.09 8.91
CA ALA A 153 7.29 -16.49 8.97
C ALA A 153 8.01 -17.37 7.94
N LEU A 154 8.33 -16.84 6.73
CA LEU A 154 9.10 -17.56 5.70
C LEU A 154 10.48 -18.02 6.19
N VAL A 155 11.05 -17.33 7.16
CA VAL A 155 12.39 -17.62 7.71
C VAL A 155 12.33 -18.00 9.19
N ALA A 156 11.16 -18.40 9.70
CA ALA A 156 10.94 -18.72 11.11
C ALA A 156 11.98 -19.74 11.64
N ASP A 157 12.33 -20.76 10.86
CA ASP A 157 13.29 -21.80 11.24
C ASP A 157 14.72 -21.27 11.49
N ARG A 158 15.04 -20.08 11.01
CA ARG A 158 16.34 -19.42 11.20
C ARG A 158 16.41 -18.60 12.49
N ILE A 159 15.28 -18.37 13.16
CA ILE A 159 15.20 -17.52 14.36
C ILE A 159 15.71 -18.32 15.56
N SER A 160 16.95 -18.05 15.99
CA SER A 160 17.60 -18.65 17.16
C SER A 160 18.81 -17.82 17.57
N ASN A 161 18.79 -17.16 18.70
CA ASN A 161 19.75 -16.11 19.07
C ASN A 161 19.94 -15.10 17.92
N THR A 162 18.85 -14.49 17.49
CA THR A 162 18.73 -13.77 16.22
C THR A 162 18.38 -12.32 16.42
N TYR A 163 19.03 -11.43 15.68
CA TYR A 163 18.52 -10.08 15.47
C TYR A 163 17.43 -10.09 14.38
N ILE A 164 16.30 -9.43 14.65
CA ILE A 164 15.25 -9.12 13.67
C ILE A 164 15.28 -7.63 13.44
N ILE A 165 15.43 -7.20 12.17
CA ILE A 165 15.81 -5.84 11.82
C ILE A 165 14.91 -5.36 10.67
N PRO A 166 14.13 -4.28 10.80
CA PRO A 166 13.51 -3.61 9.69
C PRO A 166 14.57 -2.90 8.85
N CYS A 167 14.35 -2.80 7.54
CA CYS A 167 15.34 -2.28 6.58
C CYS A 167 15.41 -0.74 6.50
N ASP A 168 14.53 -0.05 7.19
CA ASP A 168 14.26 1.40 7.07
C ASP A 168 14.78 2.22 8.25
N ILE A 169 15.52 1.59 9.15
CA ILE A 169 16.08 2.26 10.33
C ILE A 169 17.53 2.69 10.06
N TRP A 170 17.74 3.99 10.05
CA TRP A 170 19.08 4.55 10.09
C TRP A 170 19.57 4.69 11.53
N CYS A 171 20.76 4.13 11.78
CA CYS A 171 21.40 4.18 13.11
C CYS A 171 22.67 5.02 13.06
N ALA A 172 22.73 6.10 13.85
CA ALA A 172 23.93 6.93 13.97
C ALA A 172 25.13 6.16 14.51
N ARG A 173 24.89 5.25 15.46
CA ARG A 173 25.87 4.35 16.07
C ARG A 173 25.48 2.91 15.84
N ASN A 174 26.47 2.01 15.86
CA ASN A 174 26.20 0.58 15.74
C ASN A 174 25.37 0.08 16.94
N PRO A 175 24.13 -0.39 16.75
CA PRO A 175 23.25 -0.85 17.81
C PRO A 175 23.48 -2.30 18.22
N TYR A 176 24.25 -3.05 17.43
CA TYR A 176 24.47 -4.49 17.59
C TYR A 176 25.66 -4.77 18.51
N SER A 177 25.70 -5.97 19.10
CA SER A 177 26.74 -6.41 19.99
C SER A 177 27.15 -7.86 19.66
N ALA A 178 28.40 -8.19 19.93
CA ALA A 178 28.90 -9.56 19.86
C ALA A 178 28.32 -10.46 20.97
N THR A 179 27.73 -9.86 22.03
CA THR A 179 27.06 -10.55 23.13
C THR A 179 25.72 -9.88 23.37
N GLU A 180 24.70 -10.69 23.67
CA GLU A 180 23.39 -10.20 24.11
C GLU A 180 22.90 -11.08 25.27
N PRO A 181 22.73 -10.52 26.45
CA PRO A 181 22.46 -11.34 27.67
C PRO A 181 21.03 -11.88 27.71
N TYR A 182 20.06 -11.22 27.08
CA TYR A 182 18.63 -11.55 27.08
C TYR A 182 17.92 -11.00 25.86
N SER A 183 16.69 -11.46 25.62
CA SER A 183 15.81 -10.96 24.56
C SER A 183 15.32 -9.55 24.85
N TRP A 184 15.35 -8.70 23.84
CA TRP A 184 14.88 -7.31 23.95
C TRP A 184 14.26 -6.81 22.64
N TYR A 185 13.45 -5.76 22.78
CA TYR A 185 12.89 -5.00 21.67
C TYR A 185 13.23 -3.52 21.84
N MET A 186 13.61 -2.85 20.74
CA MET A 186 14.02 -1.45 20.73
C MET A 186 12.83 -0.51 20.66
N VAL A 187 12.78 0.45 21.56
CA VAL A 187 11.77 1.50 21.61
C VAL A 187 12.44 2.86 21.79
N SER A 188 11.81 3.90 21.28
CA SER A 188 12.23 5.28 21.52
C SER A 188 11.81 5.78 22.91
N GLU A 189 12.50 6.79 23.41
CA GLU A 189 12.08 7.58 24.55
C GLU A 189 10.81 8.39 24.31
N LEU A 190 10.46 8.61 23.03
CA LEU A 190 9.26 9.36 22.63
C LEU A 190 7.99 8.55 22.88
N VAL A 191 6.90 9.28 23.11
CA VAL A 191 5.57 8.72 23.30
C VAL A 191 4.78 8.86 22.01
N ASP A 192 4.10 7.78 21.63
CA ASP A 192 3.31 7.64 20.41
C ASP A 192 1.90 7.17 20.79
N GLU A 193 0.88 7.82 20.20
CA GLU A 193 -0.53 7.47 20.44
C GLU A 193 -0.91 6.14 19.79
N ASP A 194 -0.21 5.76 18.71
CA ASP A 194 -0.46 4.51 17.97
C ASP A 194 0.34 3.31 18.56
N SER A 195 1.22 3.55 19.52
CA SER A 195 2.02 2.48 20.11
C SER A 195 1.18 1.59 21.03
N THR A 196 1.36 0.28 20.89
CA THR A 196 0.71 -0.76 21.69
C THR A 196 1.52 -1.19 22.90
N VAL A 197 2.69 -0.56 23.16
CA VAL A 197 3.64 -0.98 24.20
C VAL A 197 4.15 0.16 25.06
N ARG A 198 4.49 -0.16 26.30
CA ARG A 198 5.11 0.77 27.25
C ARG A 198 6.21 0.09 28.05
N VAL A 199 7.23 0.84 28.39
CA VAL A 199 8.31 0.38 29.28
C VAL A 199 7.89 0.53 30.75
N ASN A 200 7.91 -0.55 31.50
CA ASN A 200 7.61 -0.53 32.94
C ASN A 200 8.85 -0.19 33.77
N ARG A 201 8.68 -0.07 35.11
CA ARG A 201 9.78 0.24 36.04
C ARG A 201 10.89 -0.82 36.09
N LYS A 202 10.64 -2.03 35.61
CA LYS A 202 11.62 -3.11 35.54
C LYS A 202 12.34 -3.17 34.18
N ARG A 203 12.12 -2.18 33.32
CA ARG A 203 12.58 -2.14 31.92
C ARG A 203 11.99 -3.24 31.05
N GLU A 204 10.89 -3.85 31.49
CA GLU A 204 10.17 -4.83 30.69
C GLU A 204 9.20 -4.12 29.76
N LEU A 205 9.04 -4.64 28.54
CA LEU A 205 8.06 -4.18 27.57
C LEU A 205 6.69 -4.78 27.89
N VAL A 206 5.70 -3.95 28.11
CA VAL A 206 4.33 -4.36 28.43
C VAL A 206 3.34 -3.80 27.42
N THR A 207 2.35 -4.61 27.06
CA THR A 207 1.25 -4.15 26.20
C THR A 207 0.32 -3.22 26.98
N ILE A 208 -0.17 -2.19 26.30
CA ILE A 208 -1.14 -1.22 26.81
C ILE A 208 -2.46 -1.33 26.03
N SER A 209 -3.48 -0.65 26.51
CA SER A 209 -4.77 -0.56 25.80
C SER A 209 -4.72 0.51 24.70
N ASP A 210 -5.56 0.36 23.67
CA ASP A 210 -5.68 1.29 22.53
C ASP A 210 -6.07 2.74 22.92
N LYS A 211 -6.31 3.00 24.21
CA LYS A 211 -6.65 4.32 24.75
C LYS A 211 -5.47 5.01 25.46
N GLU A 212 -4.33 4.36 25.50
CA GLU A 212 -3.13 4.83 26.20
C GLU A 212 -2.01 5.02 25.20
N ALA A 213 -1.28 6.12 25.29
CA ALA A 213 -0.07 6.34 24.51
C ALA A 213 1.10 5.52 25.10
N GLY A 214 1.91 4.95 24.24
CA GLY A 214 3.05 4.10 24.59
C GLY A 214 4.38 4.63 24.11
N ASN A 215 5.45 3.84 24.24
CA ASN A 215 6.74 4.18 23.67
C ASN A 215 6.73 3.90 22.16
N SER A 216 7.25 4.81 21.35
CA SER A 216 7.38 4.60 19.91
C SER A 216 8.27 3.38 19.62
N MET A 217 7.76 2.47 18.77
CA MET A 217 8.41 1.20 18.44
C MET A 217 9.40 1.41 17.31
N ILE A 218 10.66 0.98 17.50
CA ILE A 218 11.72 1.12 16.47
C ILE A 218 11.78 -0.12 15.56
N GLY A 219 11.39 -1.30 16.06
CA GLY A 219 11.36 -2.52 15.27
C GLY A 219 12.60 -3.41 15.35
N ILE A 220 13.77 -2.91 15.74
CA ILE A 220 14.96 -3.74 15.96
C ILE A 220 14.77 -4.57 17.22
N SER A 221 15.02 -5.88 17.14
CA SER A 221 14.93 -6.77 18.29
C SER A 221 16.02 -7.83 18.30
N TYR A 222 16.26 -8.39 19.45
CA TYR A 222 17.09 -9.56 19.64
C TYR A 222 16.32 -10.63 20.43
N LEU A 223 16.32 -11.85 19.94
CA LEU A 223 15.64 -12.98 20.58
C LEU A 223 16.64 -14.08 20.90
N THR A 224 16.74 -14.44 22.19
CA THR A 224 17.48 -15.65 22.63
C THR A 224 16.66 -16.90 22.31
N GLU A 225 17.29 -18.08 22.29
CA GLU A 225 16.64 -19.34 21.87
C GLU A 225 15.31 -19.63 22.59
N PRO A 226 15.16 -19.43 23.92
CA PRO A 226 13.88 -19.70 24.58
C PRO A 226 12.72 -18.88 24.03
N GLU A 227 12.90 -17.58 23.87
CA GLU A 227 11.89 -16.66 23.33
C GLU A 227 11.70 -16.85 21.82
N ALA A 228 12.79 -17.10 21.10
CA ALA A 228 12.76 -17.42 19.67
C ALA A 228 11.86 -18.64 19.38
N GLY A 229 11.91 -19.67 20.25
CA GLY A 229 11.04 -20.84 20.14
C GLY A 229 9.55 -20.49 20.20
N ILE A 230 9.17 -19.60 21.11
CA ILE A 230 7.78 -19.12 21.25
C ILE A 230 7.37 -18.32 20.00
N VAL A 231 8.23 -17.42 19.54
CA VAL A 231 7.95 -16.59 18.37
C VAL A 231 7.79 -17.44 17.12
N ARG A 232 8.66 -18.44 16.89
CA ARG A 232 8.52 -19.40 15.76
C ARG A 232 7.17 -20.11 15.75
N GLU A 233 6.71 -20.58 16.92
CA GLU A 233 5.40 -21.24 17.05
C GLU A 233 4.25 -20.27 16.71
N ASN A 234 4.31 -19.05 17.25
CA ASN A 234 3.32 -18.02 17.02
C ASN A 234 3.26 -17.60 15.55
N LEU A 235 4.41 -17.36 14.90
CA LEU A 235 4.50 -17.01 13.47
C LEU A 235 3.86 -18.08 12.60
N ARG A 236 4.20 -19.37 12.78
CA ARG A 236 3.61 -20.44 11.98
C ARG A 236 2.09 -20.57 12.14
N ARG A 237 1.58 -20.32 13.34
CA ARG A 237 0.15 -20.35 13.61
C ARG A 237 -0.58 -19.16 12.99
N MET A 238 -0.02 -17.97 13.09
CA MET A 238 -0.62 -16.75 12.55
C MET A 238 -0.55 -16.70 11.02
N ASP A 239 0.57 -17.10 10.44
CA ASP A 239 0.76 -17.15 8.99
C ASP A 239 -0.21 -18.11 8.28
N ALA A 240 -0.72 -19.13 8.99
CA ALA A 240 -1.72 -20.06 8.47
C ALA A 240 -3.17 -19.53 8.51
N ASP A 241 -3.42 -18.32 9.02
CA ASP A 241 -4.74 -17.73 9.21
C ASP A 241 -4.79 -16.34 8.54
N GLU A 242 -5.60 -16.21 7.50
CA GLU A 242 -5.79 -15.00 6.70
C GLU A 242 -6.16 -13.75 7.55
N ALA A 243 -6.70 -13.96 8.75
CA ALA A 243 -7.01 -12.86 9.67
C ALA A 243 -5.77 -12.06 10.11
N PHE A 244 -4.57 -12.61 9.90
CA PHE A 244 -3.28 -11.98 10.26
C PHE A 244 -2.48 -11.47 9.04
N ASP A 245 -3.03 -11.50 7.84
CA ASP A 245 -2.30 -11.11 6.62
C ASP A 245 -1.83 -9.64 6.66
N GLU A 246 -2.59 -8.76 7.27
CA GLU A 246 -2.27 -7.34 7.42
C GLU A 246 -1.44 -7.01 8.69
N ASP A 247 -1.12 -8.03 9.52
CA ASP A 247 -0.50 -7.80 10.81
C ASP A 247 1.04 -7.69 10.73
N PHE A 248 1.58 -6.93 11.69
CA PHE A 248 3.01 -6.83 11.91
C PHE A 248 3.53 -8.02 12.74
N TRP A 249 4.77 -8.42 12.52
CA TRP A 249 5.40 -9.57 13.17
C TRP A 249 5.47 -9.43 14.71
N GLU A 250 5.48 -8.21 15.23
CA GLU A 250 5.48 -7.89 16.65
C GLU A 250 4.28 -8.51 17.39
N LYS A 251 3.20 -8.78 16.66
CA LYS A 251 2.04 -9.49 17.22
C LYS A 251 2.41 -10.89 17.71
N ALA A 252 3.40 -11.53 17.07
CA ALA A 252 3.92 -12.82 17.50
C ALA A 252 4.69 -12.76 18.84
N LEU A 253 5.21 -11.58 19.24
CA LEU A 253 5.84 -11.36 20.55
C LEU A 253 4.85 -11.39 21.71
N TYR A 254 3.61 -10.95 21.47
CA TYR A 254 2.61 -10.75 22.52
C TYR A 254 1.56 -11.86 22.58
N ALA A 255 1.53 -12.74 21.59
CA ALA A 255 0.60 -13.87 21.55
C ALA A 255 0.96 -14.89 22.65
N ARG A 256 -0.07 -15.49 23.24
CA ARG A 256 0.13 -16.62 24.17
C ARG A 256 0.62 -17.84 23.40
N SER A 257 1.55 -18.61 23.97
CA SER A 257 1.93 -19.90 23.39
C SER A 257 0.72 -20.85 23.33
N ALA A 258 0.68 -21.77 22.35
CA ALA A 258 -0.43 -22.71 22.19
C ALA A 258 -0.60 -23.62 23.41
N SER A 259 0.49 -23.96 24.13
CA SER A 259 0.46 -24.71 25.38
C SER A 259 -0.27 -23.96 26.51
N ALA A 260 -0.10 -22.64 26.61
CA ALA A 260 -0.81 -21.80 27.57
C ALA A 260 -2.28 -21.59 27.19
N ALA A 261 -2.59 -21.50 25.89
CA ALA A 261 -3.98 -21.37 25.39
C ALA A 261 -4.80 -22.65 25.63
N SER A 262 -4.21 -23.84 25.45
CA SER A 262 -4.88 -25.12 25.72
C SER A 262 -5.15 -25.33 27.22
N ALA A 263 -4.22 -24.93 28.10
CA ALA A 263 -4.38 -24.98 29.55
C ALA A 263 -5.50 -24.05 30.04
N ALA A 264 -5.64 -22.84 29.46
CA ALA A 264 -6.70 -21.89 29.78
C ALA A 264 -8.08 -22.35 29.28
N SER A 265 -8.14 -23.09 28.17
CA SER A 265 -9.39 -23.70 27.65
C SER A 265 -9.87 -24.89 28.50
N ALA A 266 -8.94 -25.67 29.06
CA ALA A 266 -9.27 -26.81 29.95
C ALA A 266 -9.74 -26.37 31.35
N ALA A 267 -9.44 -25.14 31.78
CA ALA A 267 -9.75 -24.61 33.11
C ALA A 267 -11.12 -23.90 33.24
N LYS A 268 -11.97 -23.90 32.20
CA LYS A 268 -13.34 -23.35 32.29
C LYS A 268 -14.27 -24.29 33.06
N VAL A 269 -14.19 -24.26 34.38
CA VAL A 269 -15.22 -24.79 35.30
C VAL A 269 -16.08 -23.60 35.72
N PRO A 270 -17.42 -23.68 35.64
CA PRO A 270 -18.32 -22.60 36.04
C PRO A 270 -18.36 -22.48 37.58
N GLY A 271 -17.88 -21.35 38.12
CA GLY A 271 -18.09 -21.02 39.53
C GLY A 271 -16.95 -20.39 40.32
N ALA A 272 -15.77 -20.15 39.79
CA ALA A 272 -14.64 -19.57 40.51
C ALA A 272 -14.51 -18.05 40.28
N HIS A 273 -14.92 -17.26 41.25
CA HIS A 273 -14.74 -15.81 41.25
C HIS A 273 -13.35 -15.42 41.79
N SER A 274 -12.65 -14.52 41.09
CA SER A 274 -11.71 -13.49 41.60
C SER A 274 -10.27 -13.79 41.99
N HIS A 275 -9.69 -14.95 41.70
CA HIS A 275 -8.21 -15.14 41.89
C HIS A 275 -7.40 -15.33 40.57
N GLU A 276 -8.04 -15.42 39.42
CA GLU A 276 -7.40 -15.73 38.12
C GLU A 276 -6.66 -14.55 37.50
N ALA A 277 -6.99 -13.32 37.86
CA ALA A 277 -6.32 -12.13 37.30
C ALA A 277 -4.84 -11.99 37.67
N ARG A 278 -4.37 -12.67 38.74
CA ARG A 278 -2.96 -12.65 39.16
C ARG A 278 -2.09 -13.74 38.56
N ASN A 279 -2.65 -14.83 38.05
CA ASN A 279 -1.88 -15.95 37.49
C ASN A 279 -1.69 -15.83 35.95
N GLY A 280 -2.46 -14.99 35.25
CA GLY A 280 -2.32 -14.77 33.81
C GLY A 280 -1.00 -14.11 33.36
N PHE A 281 -0.18 -13.62 34.26
CA PHE A 281 1.13 -13.02 33.98
C PHE A 281 2.29 -14.04 33.92
N LYS A 282 2.11 -15.27 34.37
CA LYS A 282 3.20 -16.26 34.41
C LYS A 282 3.51 -16.92 33.05
N ASP A 283 2.57 -16.87 32.12
CA ASP A 283 2.69 -17.54 30.81
C ASP A 283 2.93 -16.57 29.63
N ARG A 284 3.26 -15.31 29.91
CA ARG A 284 3.66 -14.34 28.89
C ARG A 284 5.18 -14.30 28.78
N MET A 285 5.67 -14.27 27.53
CA MET A 285 7.06 -13.96 27.25
C MET A 285 7.39 -12.57 27.79
N ILE A 286 8.50 -12.45 28.55
CA ILE A 286 8.97 -11.18 29.08
C ILE A 286 10.13 -10.71 28.22
N LEU A 287 9.91 -9.61 27.50
CA LEU A 287 10.94 -8.91 26.75
C LEU A 287 11.43 -7.70 27.52
N GLN A 288 12.74 -7.48 27.48
CA GLN A 288 13.33 -6.25 27.97
C GLN A 288 13.17 -5.14 26.92
N ALA A 289 13.00 -3.90 27.36
CA ALA A 289 13.01 -2.75 26.48
C ALA A 289 14.42 -2.19 26.35
N LYS A 290 14.91 -2.04 25.11
CA LYS A 290 16.12 -1.26 24.79
C LYS A 290 15.68 0.15 24.41
N VAL A 291 15.68 1.06 25.38
CA VAL A 291 15.24 2.45 25.16
C VAL A 291 16.39 3.25 24.55
N VAL A 292 16.12 3.91 23.42
CA VAL A 292 17.10 4.69 22.67
C VAL A 292 16.62 6.12 22.44
N SER A 293 17.57 7.03 22.19
CA SER A 293 17.24 8.41 21.84
C SER A 293 16.78 8.51 20.38
N SER A 294 15.74 9.29 20.14
CA SER A 294 15.25 9.57 18.78
C SER A 294 16.27 10.24 17.87
N SER A 295 17.33 10.86 18.41
CA SER A 295 18.43 11.44 17.64
C SER A 295 19.43 10.40 17.10
N ASP A 296 19.50 9.22 17.72
CA ASP A 296 20.46 8.17 17.34
C ASP A 296 19.84 7.13 16.39
N PHE A 297 18.50 7.09 16.28
CA PHE A 297 17.74 6.13 15.49
C PHE A 297 16.61 6.85 14.76
N VAL A 298 16.63 6.83 13.43
CA VAL A 298 15.65 7.48 12.58
C VAL A 298 15.01 6.43 11.67
N GLU A 299 13.70 6.28 11.78
CA GLU A 299 12.89 5.55 10.80
C GLU A 299 12.66 6.45 9.60
N ILE A 300 13.00 5.96 8.40
CA ILE A 300 12.89 6.74 7.16
C ILE A 300 11.68 6.21 6.39
N ASP A 301 10.52 6.77 6.64
CA ASP A 301 9.25 6.38 6.05
C ASP A 301 8.75 7.31 4.96
N THR A 302 9.22 8.56 4.96
CA THR A 302 8.75 9.59 4.04
C THR A 302 9.89 10.30 3.33
N TYR A 303 9.54 10.94 2.22
CA TYR A 303 10.47 11.81 1.47
C TYR A 303 11.05 12.92 2.37
N GLU A 304 10.22 13.52 3.22
CA GLU A 304 10.61 14.58 4.13
C GLU A 304 11.62 14.10 5.18
N GLN A 305 11.40 12.92 5.77
CA GLN A 305 12.32 12.34 6.76
C GLN A 305 13.71 12.07 6.14
N LEU A 306 13.75 11.58 4.89
CA LEU A 306 15.03 11.45 4.18
C LEU A 306 15.69 12.81 3.97
N ARG A 307 14.94 13.82 3.52
CA ARG A 307 15.46 15.18 3.30
C ARG A 307 15.98 15.82 4.58
N ASP A 308 15.29 15.63 5.69
CA ASP A 308 15.68 16.17 7.00
C ASP A 308 16.95 15.49 7.53
N LEU A 309 17.16 14.21 7.20
CA LEU A 309 18.33 13.43 7.60
C LEU A 309 19.52 13.67 6.65
N ASP A 310 19.29 13.74 5.34
CA ASP A 310 20.30 13.92 4.29
C ASP A 310 19.73 14.77 3.15
N SER A 311 19.84 16.10 3.27
CA SER A 311 19.33 17.05 2.30
C SER A 311 20.04 16.99 0.93
N ASP A 312 21.22 16.39 0.86
CA ASP A 312 22.02 16.26 -0.37
C ASP A 312 21.80 14.92 -1.07
N SER A 313 20.99 14.03 -0.51
CA SER A 313 20.71 12.71 -1.08
C SER A 313 20.26 12.80 -2.55
N ASN A 314 20.89 12.00 -3.41
CA ASN A 314 20.52 11.91 -4.82
C ASN A 314 19.12 11.37 -5.03
N HIS A 315 18.58 10.61 -4.08
CA HIS A 315 17.22 10.08 -4.13
C HIS A 315 16.13 11.16 -4.02
N LEU A 316 16.46 12.35 -3.51
CA LEU A 316 15.55 13.49 -3.48
C LEU A 316 15.32 14.11 -4.87
N LYS A 317 16.24 13.88 -5.81
CA LYS A 317 16.24 14.51 -7.16
C LYS A 317 15.58 13.60 -8.21
N THR A 318 14.42 13.02 -7.90
CA THR A 318 13.67 12.20 -8.86
C THR A 318 13.15 13.03 -10.03
N ASP A 319 12.91 12.38 -11.18
CA ASP A 319 12.39 13.08 -12.35
C ASP A 319 11.01 13.68 -12.12
N SER A 320 10.20 13.08 -11.25
CA SER A 320 8.91 13.63 -10.84
C SER A 320 9.06 14.92 -10.02
N ILE A 321 10.00 14.99 -9.08
CA ILE A 321 10.29 16.21 -8.32
C ILE A 321 10.85 17.31 -9.25
N LYS A 322 11.76 16.96 -10.17
CA LYS A 322 12.24 17.92 -11.18
C LYS A 322 11.11 18.46 -12.04
N ALA A 323 10.16 17.59 -12.47
CA ALA A 323 8.99 18.00 -13.23
C ALA A 323 8.10 18.96 -12.42
N ILE A 324 7.85 18.66 -11.14
CA ILE A 324 7.11 19.54 -10.22
C ILE A 324 7.78 20.89 -10.10
N CYS A 325 9.09 20.92 -9.81
CA CYS A 325 9.84 22.16 -9.64
C CYS A 325 9.83 23.01 -10.92
N SER A 326 9.97 22.37 -12.09
CA SER A 326 9.91 23.05 -13.37
C SER A 326 8.52 23.60 -13.69
N ALA A 327 7.47 22.77 -13.49
CA ALA A 327 6.08 23.14 -13.82
C ALA A 327 5.56 24.27 -12.93
N LEU A 328 5.87 24.22 -11.64
CA LEU A 328 5.39 25.20 -10.65
C LEU A 328 6.39 26.33 -10.39
N ASN A 329 7.59 26.30 -11.02
CA ASN A 329 8.67 27.24 -10.77
C ASN A 329 8.96 27.38 -9.26
N CYS A 330 9.20 26.25 -8.58
CA CYS A 330 9.54 26.15 -7.16
C CYS A 330 10.84 25.38 -6.95
N LYS A 331 11.39 25.45 -5.74
CA LYS A 331 12.56 24.67 -5.33
C LYS A 331 12.15 23.34 -4.73
N GLU A 332 13.05 22.36 -4.71
CA GLU A 332 12.82 21.03 -4.13
C GLU A 332 12.34 21.09 -2.66
N ASN A 333 12.90 22.01 -1.88
CA ASN A 333 12.50 22.20 -0.47
C ASN A 333 11.15 22.90 -0.27
N GLU A 334 10.54 23.43 -1.31
CA GLU A 334 9.18 24.00 -1.29
C GLU A 334 8.11 22.94 -1.63
N VAL A 335 8.54 21.72 -2.00
CA VAL A 335 7.64 20.57 -2.20
C VAL A 335 7.53 19.83 -0.87
N THR A 336 6.32 19.80 -0.29
CA THR A 336 6.07 19.26 1.07
C THR A 336 4.77 18.45 1.10
N ASP A 337 4.50 17.81 2.23
CA ASP A 337 3.28 17.03 2.50
C ASP A 337 3.01 15.95 1.44
N ILE A 338 4.10 15.28 1.00
CA ILE A 338 3.99 14.23 -0.01
C ILE A 338 3.31 13.02 0.61
N SER A 339 2.18 12.62 0.03
CA SER A 339 1.42 11.45 0.48
C SER A 339 0.82 10.68 -0.68
N VAL A 340 0.78 9.34 -0.54
CA VAL A 340 0.25 8.45 -1.58
C VAL A 340 -1.26 8.59 -1.66
N LEU A 341 -1.77 8.73 -2.87
CA LEU A 341 -3.17 8.52 -3.15
C LEU A 341 -3.43 7.02 -3.41
N LYS A 342 -4.67 6.57 -3.18
CA LYS A 342 -5.07 5.18 -3.41
C LYS A 342 -4.56 4.69 -4.77
N LYS A 343 -3.98 3.50 -4.80
CA LYS A 343 -3.42 2.85 -5.98
C LYS A 343 -4.49 2.72 -7.07
N GLY A 344 -4.37 3.50 -8.15
CA GLY A 344 -5.14 3.28 -9.37
C GLY A 344 -4.67 2.01 -10.10
N MET A 345 -5.51 1.43 -10.95
CA MET A 345 -5.16 0.22 -11.72
C MET A 345 -4.10 0.48 -12.80
N THR A 346 -4.02 1.70 -13.29
CA THR A 346 -3.17 2.09 -14.43
C THR A 346 -2.09 3.09 -14.07
N ASN A 347 -2.32 3.97 -13.12
CA ASN A 347 -1.45 5.08 -12.79
C ASN A 347 -1.08 5.10 -11.30
N ARG A 348 0.11 5.62 -10.98
CA ARG A 348 0.56 5.92 -9.63
C ARG A 348 0.40 7.41 -9.38
N SER A 349 -0.23 7.79 -8.29
CA SER A 349 -0.48 9.19 -7.98
C SER A 349 -0.13 9.51 -6.55
N PHE A 350 0.38 10.71 -6.32
CA PHE A 350 0.64 11.23 -5.00
C PHE A 350 0.20 12.70 -4.86
N LEU A 351 -0.25 13.03 -3.68
CA LEU A 351 -0.55 14.39 -3.25
C LEU A 351 0.74 15.08 -2.81
N PHE A 352 0.86 16.37 -3.07
CA PHE A 352 1.93 17.21 -2.52
C PHE A 352 1.45 18.65 -2.38
N SER A 353 2.14 19.39 -1.51
CA SER A 353 1.96 20.85 -1.33
C SER A 353 3.12 21.60 -1.97
N ALA A 354 2.83 22.71 -2.65
CA ALA A 354 3.84 23.65 -3.13
C ALA A 354 3.24 25.05 -3.22
N LYS A 355 4.00 26.10 -2.86
CA LYS A 355 3.55 27.51 -2.91
C LYS A 355 2.21 27.78 -2.22
N GLY A 356 1.90 27.06 -1.16
CA GLY A 356 0.67 27.21 -0.38
C GLY A 356 -0.59 26.60 -0.99
N ALA A 357 -0.46 25.80 -2.06
CA ALA A 357 -1.55 25.04 -2.68
C ALA A 357 -1.22 23.54 -2.74
N LYS A 358 -2.26 22.71 -2.81
CA LYS A 358 -2.14 21.26 -2.93
C LYS A 358 -2.32 20.81 -4.38
N TYR A 359 -1.56 19.80 -4.78
CA TYR A 359 -1.55 19.26 -6.12
C TYR A 359 -1.51 17.74 -6.11
N ILE A 360 -1.95 17.13 -7.21
CA ILE A 360 -1.78 15.71 -7.48
C ILE A 360 -0.76 15.56 -8.61
N MET A 361 0.28 14.75 -8.38
CA MET A 361 1.18 14.27 -9.42
C MET A 361 0.77 12.86 -9.84
N ARG A 362 0.48 12.66 -11.15
CA ARG A 362 0.24 11.34 -11.74
C ARG A 362 1.49 10.91 -12.51
N ILE A 363 1.92 9.69 -12.23
CA ILE A 363 2.99 8.99 -12.92
C ILE A 363 2.42 7.72 -13.55
N PRO A 364 2.63 7.46 -14.85
CA PRO A 364 2.20 6.22 -15.48
C PRO A 364 2.72 4.99 -14.74
N GLY A 365 1.85 3.99 -14.59
CA GLY A 365 2.23 2.70 -14.02
C GLY A 365 2.94 1.82 -15.05
N GLU A 366 3.60 0.76 -14.58
CA GLU A 366 4.29 -0.20 -15.44
C GLU A 366 3.34 -0.86 -16.45
N GLY A 367 3.81 -1.02 -17.69
CA GLY A 367 3.05 -1.64 -18.79
C GLY A 367 1.91 -0.77 -19.32
N THR A 368 1.74 0.48 -18.87
CA THR A 368 0.74 1.39 -19.42
C THR A 368 1.17 2.03 -20.75
N ASP A 369 2.46 2.13 -21.01
CA ASP A 369 3.01 2.73 -22.25
C ASP A 369 2.62 1.94 -23.51
N GLN A 370 2.30 0.65 -23.38
CA GLN A 370 1.78 -0.17 -24.47
C GLN A 370 0.29 0.06 -24.73
N LEU A 371 -0.45 0.57 -23.74
CA LEU A 371 -1.91 0.72 -23.77
C LEU A 371 -2.34 2.14 -24.10
N ILE A 372 -1.56 3.15 -23.69
CA ILE A 372 -1.96 4.56 -23.70
C ILE A 372 -0.95 5.39 -24.48
N ASN A 373 -1.44 6.13 -25.46
CA ASN A 373 -0.65 7.09 -26.21
C ASN A 373 -0.64 8.45 -25.49
N ARG A 374 0.43 8.78 -24.79
CA ARG A 374 0.55 9.99 -23.98
C ARG A 374 0.48 11.30 -24.76
N ARG A 375 0.86 11.29 -26.04
CA ARG A 375 0.70 12.46 -26.92
C ARG A 375 -0.77 12.69 -27.24
N GLN A 376 -1.52 11.63 -27.54
CA GLN A 376 -2.96 11.73 -27.77
C GLN A 376 -3.71 12.22 -26.53
N GLU A 377 -3.35 11.72 -25.35
CA GLU A 377 -3.90 12.22 -24.09
C GLU A 377 -3.64 13.73 -23.92
N ALA A 378 -2.41 14.19 -24.16
CA ALA A 378 -2.08 15.61 -24.07
C ALA A 378 -2.85 16.47 -25.10
N ASP A 379 -3.10 15.94 -26.29
CA ASP A 379 -3.90 16.62 -27.32
C ASP A 379 -5.37 16.73 -26.91
N VAL A 380 -5.93 15.69 -26.26
CA VAL A 380 -7.28 15.72 -25.68
C VAL A 380 -7.38 16.81 -24.60
N TYR A 381 -6.47 16.83 -23.62
CA TYR A 381 -6.49 17.86 -22.57
C TYR A 381 -6.38 19.27 -23.14
N ARG A 382 -5.64 19.45 -24.25
CA ARG A 382 -5.54 20.74 -24.94
C ARG A 382 -6.86 21.13 -25.61
N ALA A 383 -7.59 20.16 -26.17
CA ALA A 383 -8.88 20.39 -26.82
C ALA A 383 -10.00 20.75 -25.82
N ILE A 384 -9.94 20.23 -24.59
CA ILE A 384 -10.97 20.43 -23.55
C ILE A 384 -10.61 21.49 -22.51
N SER A 385 -9.41 22.06 -22.56
CA SER A 385 -8.92 23.04 -21.59
C SER A 385 -9.82 24.27 -21.52
N GLY A 386 -10.12 24.71 -20.28
CA GLY A 386 -10.91 25.89 -20.01
C GLY A 386 -12.40 25.77 -20.30
N LEU A 387 -12.90 24.58 -20.69
CA LEU A 387 -14.32 24.36 -20.98
C LEU A 387 -15.14 23.92 -19.75
N GLY A 388 -14.50 23.79 -18.57
CA GLY A 388 -15.15 23.30 -17.36
C GLY A 388 -15.56 21.81 -17.42
N LEU A 389 -14.94 21.06 -18.32
CA LEU A 389 -15.19 19.63 -18.49
C LEU A 389 -14.30 18.76 -17.62
N CYS A 390 -13.07 19.20 -17.35
CA CYS A 390 -12.04 18.40 -16.71
C CYS A 390 -11.29 19.16 -15.60
N ASP A 391 -10.41 18.44 -14.92
CA ASP A 391 -9.41 18.91 -13.98
C ASP A 391 -8.22 19.58 -14.71
N ASP A 392 -8.44 20.68 -15.43
CA ASP A 392 -7.43 21.34 -16.25
C ASP A 392 -6.00 21.16 -15.67
N PRO A 393 -5.11 20.40 -16.34
CA PRO A 393 -3.81 20.10 -15.79
C PRO A 393 -2.91 21.33 -15.77
N VAL A 394 -2.25 21.57 -14.64
CA VAL A 394 -1.21 22.59 -14.51
C VAL A 394 0.00 22.23 -15.38
N TYR A 395 0.23 20.94 -15.54
CA TYR A 395 1.31 20.38 -16.34
C TYR A 395 0.91 19.01 -16.88
N ILE A 396 1.22 18.77 -18.16
CA ILE A 396 1.15 17.46 -18.77
C ILE A 396 2.33 17.29 -19.74
N ASN A 397 3.03 16.15 -19.61
CA ASN A 397 4.16 15.83 -20.47
C ASN A 397 3.77 14.73 -21.48
N PRO A 398 3.72 15.03 -22.78
CA PRO A 398 3.33 14.07 -23.81
C PRO A 398 4.33 12.94 -24.04
N GLU A 399 5.57 13.06 -23.55
CA GLU A 399 6.62 12.06 -23.78
C GLU A 399 6.61 10.97 -22.71
N ASN A 400 6.38 11.34 -21.44
CA ASN A 400 6.42 10.41 -20.31
C ASN A 400 5.10 10.29 -19.55
N GLY A 401 4.06 11.02 -19.95
CA GLY A 401 2.73 10.96 -19.35
C GLY A 401 2.62 11.56 -17.94
N TYR A 402 3.62 12.28 -17.44
CA TYR A 402 3.53 12.99 -16.17
C TYR A 402 2.47 14.07 -16.24
N LYS A 403 1.58 14.08 -15.26
CA LYS A 403 0.49 15.09 -15.18
C LYS A 403 0.41 15.66 -13.77
N ILE A 404 0.28 16.98 -13.67
CA ILE A 404 0.05 17.70 -12.41
C ILE A 404 -1.28 18.40 -12.50
N THR A 405 -2.17 18.15 -11.55
CA THR A 405 -3.47 18.81 -11.41
C THR A 405 -3.60 19.46 -10.04
N ALA A 406 -4.44 20.47 -9.93
CA ALA A 406 -4.79 21.02 -8.62
C ALA A 406 -5.58 19.99 -7.81
N PHE A 407 -5.31 19.91 -6.50
CA PHE A 407 -6.11 19.07 -5.61
C PHE A 407 -7.47 19.72 -5.36
N LEU A 408 -8.51 18.93 -5.49
CA LEU A 408 -9.88 19.34 -5.17
C LEU A 408 -10.25 18.82 -3.77
N ASP A 409 -10.61 19.73 -2.88
CA ASP A 409 -11.10 19.35 -1.55
C ASP A 409 -12.56 18.85 -1.61
N ASN A 410 -12.89 17.92 -0.70
CA ASN A 410 -14.26 17.38 -0.56
C ASN A 410 -14.85 16.82 -1.86
N VAL A 411 -14.05 16.06 -2.58
CA VAL A 411 -14.48 15.35 -3.80
C VAL A 411 -15.18 14.05 -3.43
N ARG A 412 -16.29 13.76 -4.12
CA ARG A 412 -16.90 12.45 -4.19
C ARG A 412 -17.07 12.00 -5.63
N THR A 413 -17.09 10.72 -5.87
CA THR A 413 -17.42 10.15 -7.18
C THR A 413 -18.93 9.96 -7.34
N CYS A 414 -19.37 9.61 -8.55
CA CYS A 414 -20.76 9.27 -8.81
C CYS A 414 -21.15 8.00 -8.04
N ASP A 415 -22.29 8.06 -7.34
CA ASP A 415 -22.95 6.87 -6.81
C ASP A 415 -23.83 6.25 -7.92
N PRO A 416 -23.46 5.05 -8.45
CA PRO A 416 -24.19 4.42 -9.57
C PRO A 416 -25.61 3.96 -9.21
N ASP A 417 -25.99 3.98 -7.94
CA ASP A 417 -27.34 3.67 -7.47
C ASP A 417 -28.19 4.93 -7.19
N ASN A 418 -27.56 6.11 -7.20
CA ASN A 418 -28.24 7.38 -6.98
C ASN A 418 -28.76 7.99 -8.28
N LEU A 419 -30.10 8.09 -8.43
CA LEU A 419 -30.73 8.57 -9.65
C LEU A 419 -30.38 10.04 -9.99
N ASP A 420 -30.17 10.90 -9.01
CA ASP A 420 -29.82 12.31 -9.23
C ASP A 420 -28.38 12.45 -9.69
N ASP A 421 -27.46 11.65 -9.16
CA ASP A 421 -26.08 11.58 -9.67
C ASP A 421 -26.08 11.10 -11.12
N LEU A 422 -26.82 10.03 -11.42
CA LEU A 422 -26.93 9.49 -12.78
C LEU A 422 -27.47 10.53 -13.77
N ARG A 423 -28.51 11.27 -13.38
CA ARG A 423 -29.08 12.36 -14.22
C ARG A 423 -28.03 13.40 -14.50
N ARG A 424 -27.32 13.90 -13.46
CA ARG A 424 -26.28 14.91 -13.60
C ARG A 424 -25.11 14.42 -14.47
N CYS A 425 -24.71 13.17 -14.33
CA CYS A 425 -23.66 12.56 -15.16
C CYS A 425 -24.09 12.48 -16.63
N MET A 426 -25.33 12.05 -16.91
CA MET A 426 -25.84 11.97 -18.28
C MET A 426 -26.05 13.36 -18.91
N ASP A 427 -26.49 14.35 -18.12
CA ASP A 427 -26.58 15.74 -18.57
C ASP A 427 -25.18 16.31 -18.92
N LYS A 428 -24.17 16.00 -18.10
CA LYS A 428 -22.78 16.41 -18.35
C LYS A 428 -22.21 15.76 -19.63
N LEU A 429 -22.49 14.49 -19.85
CA LEU A 429 -22.10 13.83 -21.10
C LEU A 429 -22.80 14.44 -22.31
N ARG A 430 -24.11 14.73 -22.22
CA ARG A 430 -24.83 15.42 -23.34
C ARG A 430 -24.24 16.79 -23.61
N GLU A 431 -23.96 17.57 -22.57
CA GLU A 431 -23.29 18.87 -22.69
C GLU A 431 -21.97 18.72 -23.44
N PHE A 432 -21.11 17.81 -23.00
CA PHE A 432 -19.82 17.54 -23.63
C PHE A 432 -19.97 17.11 -25.10
N HIS A 433 -20.78 16.11 -25.38
CA HIS A 433 -20.96 15.59 -26.73
C HIS A 433 -21.56 16.65 -27.70
N SER A 434 -22.44 17.54 -27.20
CA SER A 434 -23.04 18.61 -27.99
C SER A 434 -22.05 19.69 -28.43
N MET A 435 -20.86 19.75 -27.80
CA MET A 435 -19.80 20.68 -28.20
C MET A 435 -19.10 20.25 -29.51
N HIS A 436 -19.29 19.00 -29.96
CA HIS A 436 -18.66 18.43 -31.16
C HIS A 436 -17.15 18.70 -31.24
N LEU A 437 -16.45 18.58 -30.12
CA LEU A 437 -15.01 18.73 -30.07
C LEU A 437 -14.32 17.65 -30.93
N THR A 438 -13.15 17.97 -31.45
CA THR A 438 -12.41 17.07 -32.35
C THR A 438 -10.94 16.98 -31.96
N VAL A 439 -10.36 15.79 -32.18
CA VAL A 439 -8.91 15.51 -32.10
C VAL A 439 -8.48 14.71 -33.33
N ASP A 440 -7.18 14.60 -33.59
CA ASP A 440 -6.65 13.97 -34.81
C ASP A 440 -6.57 12.43 -34.73
N HIS A 441 -7.11 11.81 -33.68
CA HIS A 441 -7.07 10.36 -33.50
C HIS A 441 -8.46 9.80 -33.21
N THR A 442 -8.64 8.52 -33.53
CA THR A 442 -9.90 7.80 -33.39
C THR A 442 -9.72 6.64 -32.42
N PHE A 443 -10.71 6.40 -31.55
CA PHE A 443 -10.80 5.19 -30.77
C PHE A 443 -11.58 4.12 -31.55
N ASP A 444 -10.89 3.21 -32.22
CA ASP A 444 -11.52 2.12 -32.97
C ASP A 444 -11.77 0.92 -32.04
N ILE A 445 -13.01 0.71 -31.57
CA ILE A 445 -13.39 -0.39 -30.67
C ILE A 445 -13.01 -1.75 -31.25
N PHE A 446 -13.21 -1.95 -32.58
CA PHE A 446 -12.88 -3.22 -33.22
C PHE A 446 -11.37 -3.46 -33.26
N GLY A 447 -10.61 -2.44 -33.65
CA GLY A 447 -9.16 -2.49 -33.63
C GLY A 447 -8.62 -2.70 -32.22
N GLN A 448 -9.23 -2.11 -31.21
CA GLN A 448 -8.84 -2.30 -29.80
C GLN A 448 -9.13 -3.72 -29.28
N ILE A 449 -10.23 -4.37 -29.71
CA ILE A 449 -10.50 -5.78 -29.38
C ILE A 449 -9.37 -6.66 -29.91
N ASP A 450 -8.97 -6.47 -31.18
CA ASP A 450 -7.87 -7.21 -31.81
C ASP A 450 -6.52 -6.89 -31.14
N PHE A 451 -6.29 -5.62 -30.81
CA PHE A 451 -5.07 -5.17 -30.13
C PHE A 451 -4.89 -5.83 -28.75
N TYR A 452 -5.90 -5.79 -27.88
CA TYR A 452 -5.80 -6.42 -26.56
C TYR A 452 -5.64 -7.94 -26.65
N GLU A 453 -6.29 -8.59 -27.65
CA GLU A 453 -6.06 -10.01 -27.91
C GLU A 453 -4.60 -10.29 -28.32
N SER A 454 -3.98 -9.42 -29.10
CA SER A 454 -2.58 -9.54 -29.52
C SER A 454 -1.61 -9.52 -28.34
N LEU A 455 -1.95 -8.84 -27.24
CA LEU A 455 -1.15 -8.77 -26.02
C LEU A 455 -1.17 -10.07 -25.20
N TRP A 456 -1.95 -11.08 -25.63
CA TRP A 456 -1.95 -12.39 -24.99
C TRP A 456 -0.80 -13.31 -25.46
N ASP A 457 0.12 -12.84 -26.31
CA ASP A 457 1.29 -13.58 -26.82
C ASP A 457 0.92 -14.95 -27.42
N GLY A 458 -0.21 -15.01 -28.12
CA GLY A 458 -0.71 -16.23 -28.76
C GLY A 458 -1.35 -17.27 -27.80
N ASN A 459 -1.50 -16.93 -26.51
CA ASN A 459 -2.23 -17.82 -25.59
C ASN A 459 -3.75 -17.74 -25.91
N PRO A 460 -4.49 -18.84 -25.75
CA PRO A 460 -5.95 -18.81 -25.91
C PRO A 460 -6.61 -18.07 -24.75
N SER A 461 -7.79 -17.49 -25.02
CA SER A 461 -8.66 -16.96 -23.96
C SER A 461 -9.04 -18.04 -22.93
N ILE A 462 -9.24 -17.63 -21.69
CA ILE A 462 -9.78 -18.50 -20.63
C ILE A 462 -11.23 -18.93 -20.88
N TYR A 463 -11.95 -18.18 -21.73
CA TYR A 463 -13.33 -18.48 -22.09
C TYR A 463 -13.39 -19.45 -23.27
N ARG A 464 -13.95 -20.62 -23.03
CA ARG A 464 -13.99 -21.73 -24.01
C ARG A 464 -14.61 -21.35 -25.36
N ASP A 465 -15.60 -20.47 -25.37
CA ASP A 465 -16.35 -20.05 -26.55
C ASP A 465 -16.00 -18.63 -27.04
N TYR A 466 -14.86 -18.09 -26.62
CA TYR A 466 -14.39 -16.76 -26.97
C TYR A 466 -14.42 -16.48 -28.45
N ARG A 467 -13.85 -17.37 -29.25
CA ARG A 467 -13.77 -17.21 -30.71
C ARG A 467 -15.15 -16.99 -31.33
N LYS A 468 -16.12 -17.85 -30.96
CA LYS A 468 -17.51 -17.74 -31.44
C LYS A 468 -18.17 -16.45 -30.96
N THR A 469 -17.91 -16.04 -29.73
CA THR A 469 -18.46 -14.79 -29.16
C THR A 469 -17.91 -13.59 -29.93
N LYS A 470 -16.61 -13.55 -30.21
CA LYS A 470 -15.97 -12.50 -31.01
C LYS A 470 -16.51 -12.49 -32.43
N GLU A 471 -16.59 -13.63 -33.11
CA GLU A 471 -17.14 -13.74 -34.48
C GLU A 471 -18.58 -13.21 -34.56
N ASN A 472 -19.43 -13.55 -33.60
CA ASN A 472 -20.81 -13.06 -33.54
C ASN A 472 -20.87 -11.54 -33.37
N LEU A 473 -20.04 -10.93 -32.55
CA LEU A 473 -20.00 -9.47 -32.39
C LEU A 473 -19.45 -8.77 -33.61
N LEU A 474 -18.36 -9.27 -34.20
CA LEU A 474 -17.79 -8.70 -35.42
C LEU A 474 -18.75 -8.77 -36.59
N ALA A 475 -19.66 -9.76 -36.66
CA ALA A 475 -20.70 -9.84 -37.67
C ALA A 475 -21.71 -8.68 -37.58
N LEU A 476 -21.82 -7.99 -36.44
CA LEU A 476 -22.68 -6.79 -36.31
C LEU A 476 -21.98 -5.50 -36.76
N ARG A 477 -20.69 -5.54 -37.08
CA ARG A 477 -19.92 -4.37 -37.52
C ARG A 477 -20.54 -3.66 -38.74
N PRO A 478 -20.90 -4.36 -39.85
CA PRO A 478 -21.50 -3.70 -40.99
C PRO A 478 -22.81 -3.00 -40.65
N TYR A 479 -23.63 -3.57 -39.77
CA TYR A 479 -24.86 -2.95 -39.31
C TYR A 479 -24.59 -1.65 -38.56
N VAL A 480 -23.69 -1.67 -37.54
CA VAL A 480 -23.33 -0.47 -36.80
C VAL A 480 -22.69 0.60 -37.68
N GLU A 481 -21.88 0.19 -38.66
CA GLU A 481 -21.24 1.12 -39.60
C GLU A 481 -22.23 1.77 -40.57
N SER A 482 -23.36 1.11 -40.86
CA SER A 482 -24.44 1.65 -41.71
C SER A 482 -25.34 2.67 -41.00
N LEU A 483 -25.31 2.70 -39.66
CA LEU A 483 -26.14 3.61 -38.86
C LEU A 483 -25.55 5.03 -38.83
N PRO A 484 -26.41 6.06 -38.73
CA PRO A 484 -25.94 7.43 -38.51
C PRO A 484 -25.10 7.50 -37.21
N LYS A 485 -23.94 8.14 -37.29
CA LYS A 485 -23.04 8.40 -36.18
C LYS A 485 -22.74 9.89 -36.12
N ASP A 486 -22.84 10.44 -34.94
CA ASP A 486 -22.45 11.83 -34.65
C ASP A 486 -21.08 11.84 -33.97
N CYS A 487 -20.05 11.39 -34.74
CA CYS A 487 -18.70 11.23 -34.22
C CYS A 487 -18.12 12.55 -33.71
N CYS A 488 -17.77 12.58 -32.45
CA CYS A 488 -17.10 13.70 -31.78
C CYS A 488 -16.02 13.16 -30.86
N LEU A 489 -15.29 14.04 -30.18
CA LEU A 489 -14.44 13.63 -29.08
C LEU A 489 -15.32 12.94 -28.02
N THR A 490 -14.96 11.73 -27.65
CA THR A 490 -15.67 10.84 -26.72
C THR A 490 -14.70 10.43 -25.64
N HIS A 491 -15.14 10.34 -24.39
CA HIS A 491 -14.27 10.06 -23.25
C HIS A 491 -13.74 8.63 -23.25
N ILE A 492 -14.55 7.69 -23.70
CA ILE A 492 -14.29 6.24 -23.76
C ILE A 492 -14.29 5.57 -22.38
N ASP A 493 -13.76 6.22 -21.36
CA ASP A 493 -13.72 5.73 -19.97
C ASP A 493 -14.65 6.57 -19.06
N ALA A 494 -15.85 6.91 -19.55
CA ALA A 494 -16.87 7.67 -18.81
C ALA A 494 -17.56 6.79 -17.74
N VAL A 495 -16.80 6.33 -16.75
CA VAL A 495 -17.22 5.44 -15.66
C VAL A 495 -17.56 6.25 -14.39
N PRO A 496 -18.40 5.73 -13.46
CA PRO A 496 -18.80 6.47 -12.26
C PRO A 496 -17.65 7.08 -11.47
N ASP A 497 -16.52 6.38 -11.37
CA ASP A 497 -15.35 6.84 -10.61
C ASP A 497 -14.65 8.06 -11.24
N ASN A 498 -14.87 8.29 -12.54
CA ASN A 498 -14.28 9.41 -13.27
C ASN A 498 -15.17 10.67 -13.27
N PHE A 499 -16.37 10.60 -12.68
CA PHE A 499 -17.23 11.77 -12.45
C PHE A 499 -16.99 12.32 -11.06
N LEU A 500 -16.35 13.48 -10.98
CA LEU A 500 -15.96 14.12 -9.74
C LEU A 500 -16.94 15.24 -9.37
N PHE A 501 -17.66 15.04 -8.29
CA PHE A 501 -18.51 16.03 -7.66
C PHE A 501 -17.71 16.78 -6.60
N TYR A 502 -17.65 18.12 -6.68
CA TYR A 502 -16.83 18.93 -5.76
C TYR A 502 -17.44 20.29 -5.48
N ARG A 503 -17.01 20.92 -4.40
CA ARG A 503 -17.38 22.30 -4.05
C ARG A 503 -16.15 23.20 -4.06
N PRO A 504 -16.16 24.30 -4.82
CA PRO A 504 -15.06 25.26 -4.81
C PRO A 504 -14.81 25.80 -3.40
N ALA A 505 -13.54 25.97 -3.04
CA ALA A 505 -13.16 26.62 -1.79
C ALA A 505 -13.75 28.05 -1.75
N GLY A 506 -14.58 28.34 -0.74
CA GLY A 506 -15.29 29.62 -0.59
C GLY A 506 -16.83 29.53 -0.71
N ALA A 507 -17.40 28.47 -1.29
CA ALA A 507 -18.86 28.27 -1.35
C ALA A 507 -19.48 27.87 0.01
N ALA A 508 -18.68 27.38 0.95
CA ALA A 508 -19.15 26.98 2.29
C ALA A 508 -19.69 28.17 3.12
N GLY A 509 -19.19 29.40 2.90
CA GLY A 509 -19.67 30.60 3.58
C GLY A 509 -21.04 31.09 3.12
N ALA A 510 -21.41 30.85 1.87
CA ALA A 510 -22.70 31.26 1.32
C ALA A 510 -23.83 30.26 1.68
N ALA A 511 -23.50 28.95 1.80
CA ALA A 511 -24.46 27.93 2.21
C ALA A 511 -24.80 27.97 3.71
N ALA A 512 -23.83 28.32 4.57
CA ALA A 512 -24.05 28.44 6.03
C ALA A 512 -24.96 29.62 6.40
N ALA A 513 -24.92 30.71 5.61
CA ALA A 513 -25.80 31.87 5.84
C ALA A 513 -27.27 31.62 5.40
N ALA A 514 -27.51 30.60 4.55
CA ALA A 514 -28.84 30.23 4.07
C ALA A 514 -29.53 29.16 4.94
N SER A 515 -28.78 28.39 5.76
CA SER A 515 -29.28 27.20 6.47
C SER A 515 -29.98 27.50 7.81
N GLU A 516 -29.97 28.73 8.32
CA GLU A 516 -30.68 29.06 9.57
C GLU A 516 -32.22 29.14 9.43
N ALA A 517 -32.80 28.89 8.26
CA ALA A 517 -34.21 29.15 8.00
C ALA A 517 -35.06 27.99 7.45
N ALA A 518 -34.56 26.76 7.28
CA ALA A 518 -35.32 25.70 6.58
C ALA A 518 -35.33 24.35 7.27
N SER A 519 -36.49 23.63 7.19
CA SER A 519 -36.79 22.35 7.84
C SER A 519 -36.27 21.13 7.06
N ALA A 520 -36.09 20.01 7.78
CA ALA A 520 -35.39 18.78 7.40
C ALA A 520 -35.72 18.07 6.05
N ALA A 521 -36.75 18.47 5.32
CA ALA A 521 -37.08 17.92 3.98
C ALA A 521 -36.49 18.76 2.84
N GLN A 522 -35.97 19.96 3.11
CA GLN A 522 -35.30 20.86 2.17
C GLN A 522 -33.77 20.70 2.22
N ASP A 523 -33.24 19.94 3.19
CA ASP A 523 -31.79 19.81 3.41
C ASP A 523 -31.06 19.00 2.31
N LEU A 524 -31.74 18.09 1.60
CA LEU A 524 -31.15 17.30 0.52
C LEU A 524 -30.97 18.14 -0.77
N ASP A 525 -31.95 18.98 -1.12
CA ASP A 525 -31.84 19.86 -2.29
C ASP A 525 -30.85 21.00 -2.05
N GLN A 526 -30.74 21.50 -0.82
CA GLN A 526 -29.75 22.53 -0.46
C GLN A 526 -28.32 21.96 -0.32
N ALA A 527 -28.20 20.68 0.04
CA ALA A 527 -26.90 20.02 0.11
C ALA A 527 -26.26 19.86 -1.28
N GLN A 528 -27.07 19.77 -2.35
CA GLN A 528 -26.59 19.67 -3.73
C GLN A 528 -26.44 21.04 -4.44
N ALA A 529 -27.06 22.08 -3.91
CA ALA A 529 -26.93 23.43 -4.46
C ALA A 529 -25.49 23.96 -4.31
N GLY A 530 -24.80 24.15 -5.46
CA GLY A 530 -23.42 24.64 -5.52
C GLY A 530 -22.34 23.55 -5.68
N GLU A 531 -22.71 22.28 -5.78
CA GLU A 531 -21.80 21.22 -6.14
C GLU A 531 -21.58 21.20 -7.66
N LEU A 532 -20.33 21.29 -8.11
CA LEU A 532 -19.91 21.22 -9.51
C LEU A 532 -19.59 19.79 -9.90
N LEU A 533 -19.60 19.49 -11.19
CA LEU A 533 -19.30 18.18 -11.76
C LEU A 533 -18.33 18.32 -12.92
N GLN A 534 -17.26 17.51 -12.88
CA GLN A 534 -16.28 17.40 -13.97
C GLN A 534 -15.91 15.93 -14.21
N LEU A 535 -15.33 15.65 -15.37
CA LEU A 535 -14.75 14.34 -15.70
C LEU A 535 -13.24 14.39 -15.58
N THR A 536 -12.67 13.29 -15.10
CA THR A 536 -11.21 13.11 -15.02
C THR A 536 -10.80 11.87 -15.84
N ASP A 537 -9.48 11.68 -16.00
CA ASP A 537 -8.87 10.50 -16.62
C ASP A 537 -9.21 10.28 -18.11
N TRP A 538 -8.84 11.25 -18.93
CA TRP A 538 -9.10 11.30 -20.39
C TRP A 538 -8.09 10.48 -21.22
N GLU A 539 -7.40 9.51 -20.64
CA GLU A 539 -6.26 8.82 -21.27
C GLU A 539 -6.66 7.88 -22.43
N TYR A 540 -7.95 7.51 -22.54
CA TYR A 540 -8.51 6.71 -23.64
C TYR A 540 -9.31 7.54 -24.65
N ALA A 541 -9.55 8.81 -24.38
CA ALA A 541 -10.43 9.65 -25.17
C ALA A 541 -9.96 9.78 -26.62
N GLY A 542 -10.90 9.84 -27.55
CA GLY A 542 -10.65 9.94 -28.99
C GLY A 542 -11.93 10.14 -29.78
N MET A 543 -11.81 10.32 -31.11
CA MET A 543 -12.98 10.45 -31.99
C MET A 543 -13.76 9.14 -32.03
N GLN A 544 -15.04 9.17 -31.61
CA GLN A 544 -15.94 8.02 -31.63
C GLN A 544 -17.41 8.48 -31.64
N ASP A 545 -18.34 7.54 -31.81
CA ASP A 545 -19.77 7.73 -31.54
C ASP A 545 -19.98 7.96 -30.02
N PRO A 546 -20.56 9.09 -29.57
CA PRO A 546 -20.70 9.46 -28.18
C PRO A 546 -21.50 8.44 -27.35
N HIS A 547 -22.31 7.61 -27.97
CA HIS A 547 -23.09 6.57 -27.31
C HIS A 547 -22.20 5.45 -26.71
N VAL A 548 -20.93 5.41 -27.06
CA VAL A 548 -19.94 4.51 -26.43
C VAL A 548 -19.74 4.87 -24.96
N ASP A 549 -19.79 6.15 -24.59
CA ASP A 549 -19.66 6.57 -23.19
C ASP A 549 -20.81 6.03 -22.32
N ILE A 550 -22.02 5.96 -22.87
CA ILE A 550 -23.16 5.33 -22.18
C ILE A 550 -22.91 3.83 -21.97
N ALA A 551 -22.39 3.16 -23.01
CA ALA A 551 -22.07 1.73 -22.93
C ALA A 551 -21.00 1.44 -21.88
N MET A 552 -19.95 2.26 -21.82
CA MET A 552 -18.89 2.15 -20.84
C MET A 552 -19.40 2.34 -19.40
N PHE A 553 -20.23 3.35 -19.18
CA PHE A 553 -20.86 3.55 -17.87
C PHE A 553 -21.65 2.32 -17.42
N CYS A 554 -22.44 1.72 -18.34
CA CYS A 554 -23.24 0.52 -18.05
C CYS A 554 -22.39 -0.67 -17.63
N ILE A 555 -21.33 -0.99 -18.38
CA ILE A 555 -20.50 -2.18 -18.11
C ILE A 555 -19.66 -2.04 -16.84
N TYR A 556 -19.17 -0.84 -16.57
CA TYR A 556 -18.38 -0.58 -15.36
C TYR A 556 -19.24 -0.66 -14.09
N SER A 557 -20.45 -0.09 -14.16
CA SER A 557 -21.42 -0.14 -13.05
C SER A 557 -22.02 -1.54 -12.84
N LEU A 558 -21.67 -2.52 -13.66
CA LEU A 558 -22.21 -3.88 -13.65
C LEU A 558 -23.74 -3.92 -13.74
N TYR A 559 -24.36 -3.03 -14.49
CA TYR A 559 -25.79 -2.86 -14.63
C TYR A 559 -26.46 -4.06 -15.33
N ASN A 560 -27.63 -4.44 -14.86
CA ASN A 560 -28.52 -5.32 -15.61
C ASN A 560 -29.23 -4.55 -16.73
N ARG A 561 -29.98 -5.27 -17.60
CA ARG A 561 -30.66 -4.67 -18.77
C ARG A 561 -31.59 -3.50 -18.38
N GLN A 562 -32.36 -3.62 -17.29
CA GLN A 562 -33.27 -2.56 -16.86
C GLN A 562 -32.53 -1.30 -16.39
N GLN A 563 -31.40 -1.47 -15.71
CA GLN A 563 -30.55 -0.36 -15.29
C GLN A 563 -29.88 0.31 -16.49
N CYS A 564 -29.42 -0.47 -17.48
CA CYS A 564 -28.93 0.08 -18.76
C CYS A 564 -30.00 0.88 -19.49
N ASP A 565 -31.22 0.34 -19.60
CA ASP A 565 -32.35 1.05 -20.22
C ASP A 565 -32.67 2.36 -19.51
N ARG A 566 -32.66 2.36 -18.18
CA ARG A 566 -32.84 3.58 -17.37
C ARG A 566 -31.75 4.62 -17.67
N LEU A 567 -30.50 4.21 -17.75
CA LEU A 567 -29.40 5.14 -18.04
C LEU A 567 -29.52 5.74 -19.47
N ILE A 568 -29.87 4.90 -20.46
CA ILE A 568 -30.16 5.33 -21.82
C ILE A 568 -31.31 6.36 -21.82
N ASP A 569 -32.40 6.07 -21.11
CA ASP A 569 -33.54 6.99 -21.01
C ASP A 569 -33.16 8.32 -20.36
N LEU A 570 -32.28 8.33 -19.36
CA LEU A 570 -31.75 9.57 -18.75
C LEU A 570 -30.93 10.39 -19.76
N TYR A 571 -30.08 9.73 -20.57
CA TYR A 571 -29.28 10.44 -21.56
C TYR A 571 -30.16 11.06 -22.69
N PHE A 572 -31.25 10.41 -23.10
CA PHE A 572 -32.14 10.87 -24.18
C PHE A 572 -33.41 11.56 -23.68
N ASP A 573 -33.55 11.87 -22.40
CA ASP A 573 -34.79 12.41 -21.80
C ASP A 573 -36.04 11.58 -22.16
N GLY A 574 -35.90 10.25 -22.14
CA GLY A 574 -36.97 9.31 -22.47
C GLY A 574 -37.32 9.22 -23.95
N LYS A 575 -36.52 9.82 -24.85
CA LYS A 575 -36.81 9.90 -26.30
C LYS A 575 -35.80 9.10 -27.14
N CYS A 576 -35.28 7.98 -26.61
CA CYS A 576 -34.35 7.13 -27.37
C CYS A 576 -35.10 6.36 -28.45
N GLU A 577 -34.73 6.56 -29.72
CA GLU A 577 -35.28 5.81 -30.86
C GLU A 577 -34.84 4.34 -30.79
N PRO A 578 -35.70 3.39 -31.25
CA PRO A 578 -35.39 1.95 -31.22
C PRO A 578 -34.05 1.61 -31.89
N VAL A 579 -33.78 2.18 -33.05
CA VAL A 579 -32.51 1.95 -33.78
C VAL A 579 -31.29 2.42 -32.98
N THR A 580 -31.40 3.57 -32.32
CA THR A 580 -30.34 4.09 -31.44
C THR A 580 -30.13 3.18 -30.21
N ARG A 581 -31.21 2.67 -29.62
CA ARG A 581 -31.11 1.72 -28.49
C ARG A 581 -30.43 0.42 -28.91
N ILE A 582 -30.77 -0.12 -30.10
CA ILE A 582 -30.10 -1.29 -30.67
C ILE A 582 -28.59 -1.01 -30.82
N LYS A 583 -28.21 0.15 -31.37
CA LYS A 583 -26.82 0.57 -31.52
C LYS A 583 -26.10 0.60 -30.17
N ILE A 584 -26.68 1.17 -29.12
CA ILE A 584 -26.10 1.22 -27.77
C ILE A 584 -25.95 -0.18 -27.19
N TYR A 585 -26.93 -1.07 -27.38
CA TYR A 585 -26.81 -2.46 -26.92
C TYR A 585 -25.62 -3.18 -27.59
N ILE A 586 -25.41 -2.91 -28.88
CA ILE A 586 -24.24 -3.46 -29.59
C ILE A 586 -22.95 -2.88 -29.00
N TYR A 587 -22.91 -1.59 -28.69
CA TYR A 587 -21.73 -1.00 -28.03
C TYR A 587 -21.51 -1.58 -26.62
N ILE A 588 -22.55 -1.81 -25.82
CA ILE A 588 -22.42 -2.49 -24.51
C ILE A 588 -21.79 -3.88 -24.70
N ALA A 589 -22.24 -4.63 -25.72
CA ALA A 589 -21.68 -5.96 -25.99
C ALA A 589 -20.21 -5.88 -26.45
N MET A 590 -19.86 -4.92 -27.31
CA MET A 590 -18.49 -4.73 -27.80
C MET A 590 -17.56 -4.24 -26.70
N CYS A 591 -17.97 -3.25 -25.90
CA CYS A 591 -17.20 -2.76 -24.77
C CYS A 591 -17.01 -3.86 -23.71
N GLY A 592 -18.01 -4.69 -23.48
CA GLY A 592 -17.90 -5.86 -22.61
C GLY A 592 -16.83 -6.84 -23.08
N LEU A 593 -16.76 -7.15 -24.39
CA LEU A 593 -15.69 -8.00 -24.93
C LEU A 593 -14.33 -7.33 -24.84
N LEU A 594 -14.24 -6.03 -25.17
CA LEU A 594 -13.03 -5.24 -25.12
C LEU A 594 -12.41 -5.26 -23.71
N TRP A 595 -13.23 -4.97 -22.68
CA TRP A 595 -12.79 -4.96 -21.29
C TRP A 595 -12.52 -6.36 -20.72
N SER A 596 -13.22 -7.39 -21.20
CA SER A 596 -12.86 -8.79 -20.93
C SER A 596 -11.45 -9.11 -21.43
N ASN A 597 -11.10 -8.66 -22.66
CA ASN A 597 -9.77 -8.85 -23.23
C ASN A 597 -8.70 -8.09 -22.44
N TRP A 598 -9.00 -6.88 -22.00
CA TRP A 598 -8.13 -6.11 -21.11
C TRP A 598 -7.88 -6.83 -19.76
N CYS A 599 -8.92 -7.39 -19.15
CA CYS A 599 -8.79 -8.18 -17.91
C CYS A 599 -7.89 -9.42 -18.13
N GLU A 600 -8.03 -10.12 -19.26
CA GLU A 600 -7.17 -11.26 -19.58
C GLU A 600 -5.70 -10.84 -19.76
N TYR A 601 -5.44 -9.70 -20.40
CA TYR A 601 -4.08 -9.14 -20.49
C TYR A 601 -3.51 -8.81 -19.11
N LYS A 602 -4.25 -8.08 -18.27
CA LYS A 602 -3.80 -7.70 -16.93
C LYS A 602 -3.60 -8.90 -16.00
N ARG A 603 -4.39 -9.97 -16.17
CA ARG A 603 -4.20 -11.22 -15.43
C ARG A 603 -2.84 -11.86 -15.69
N LYS A 604 -2.31 -11.77 -16.92
CA LYS A 604 -0.93 -12.20 -17.24
C LYS A 604 0.14 -11.41 -16.47
N LEU A 605 -0.17 -10.17 -16.10
CA LEU A 605 0.68 -9.33 -15.27
C LEU A 605 0.45 -9.56 -13.77
N GLY A 606 -0.29 -10.63 -13.40
CA GLY A 606 -0.53 -11.02 -12.01
C GLY A 606 -1.70 -10.30 -11.32
N LEU A 607 -2.56 -9.57 -12.09
CA LEU A 607 -3.73 -8.91 -11.54
C LEU A 607 -4.98 -9.74 -11.76
N GLU A 608 -5.69 -10.08 -10.68
CA GLU A 608 -6.97 -10.80 -10.74
C GLU A 608 -8.15 -9.86 -10.46
N PHE A 609 -9.22 -10.00 -11.26
CA PHE A 609 -10.40 -9.13 -11.21
C PHE A 609 -11.66 -9.85 -10.70
N GLY A 610 -11.52 -11.09 -10.25
CA GLY A 610 -12.64 -11.87 -9.68
C GLY A 610 -13.88 -11.89 -10.58
N GLU A 611 -15.05 -11.55 -10.02
CA GLU A 611 -16.34 -11.55 -10.73
C GLU A 611 -16.39 -10.50 -11.86
N TYR A 612 -15.63 -9.40 -11.76
CA TYR A 612 -15.65 -8.31 -12.74
C TYR A 612 -15.32 -8.81 -14.15
N SER A 613 -14.23 -9.56 -14.33
CA SER A 613 -13.83 -10.09 -15.64
C SER A 613 -14.90 -10.99 -16.26
N LEU A 614 -15.53 -11.84 -15.43
CA LEU A 614 -16.63 -12.70 -15.87
C LEU A 614 -17.86 -11.87 -16.32
N ARG A 615 -18.21 -10.84 -15.57
CA ARG A 615 -19.32 -9.93 -15.89
C ARG A 615 -19.08 -9.21 -17.21
N GLN A 616 -17.85 -8.74 -17.47
CA GLN A 616 -17.50 -8.12 -18.75
C GLN A 616 -17.74 -9.08 -19.93
N TYR A 617 -17.27 -10.33 -19.81
CA TYR A 617 -17.52 -11.33 -20.85
C TYR A 617 -19.02 -11.67 -21.01
N ARG A 618 -19.80 -11.64 -19.92
CA ARG A 618 -21.25 -11.83 -19.98
C ARG A 618 -21.95 -10.72 -20.74
N TYR A 619 -21.54 -9.47 -20.59
CA TYR A 619 -22.08 -8.35 -21.39
C TYR A 619 -21.96 -8.61 -22.90
N ALA A 620 -20.82 -9.10 -23.35
CA ALA A 620 -20.61 -9.45 -24.76
C ALA A 620 -21.69 -10.42 -25.30
N LYS A 621 -22.12 -11.36 -24.51
CA LYS A 621 -23.10 -12.40 -24.91
C LYS A 621 -24.54 -11.98 -24.67
N ASP A 622 -24.82 -11.36 -23.55
CA ASP A 622 -26.19 -11.04 -23.15
C ASP A 622 -26.73 -9.87 -23.97
N PHE A 623 -25.94 -8.83 -24.18
CA PHE A 623 -26.35 -7.69 -25.00
C PHE A 623 -26.27 -7.95 -26.50
N TYR A 624 -25.41 -8.88 -26.95
CA TYR A 624 -25.54 -9.41 -28.32
C TYR A 624 -26.92 -10.00 -28.55
N ARG A 625 -27.42 -10.87 -27.66
CA ARG A 625 -28.74 -11.47 -27.74
C ARG A 625 -29.86 -10.42 -27.70
N ALA A 626 -29.76 -9.50 -26.72
CA ALA A 626 -30.73 -8.42 -26.59
C ALA A 626 -30.80 -7.50 -27.81
N ALA A 627 -29.67 -7.20 -28.45
CA ALA A 627 -29.62 -6.44 -29.68
C ALA A 627 -30.30 -7.18 -30.83
N LYS A 628 -30.00 -8.48 -31.02
CA LYS A 628 -30.63 -9.32 -32.03
C LYS A 628 -32.14 -9.43 -31.85
N GLU A 629 -32.63 -9.61 -30.64
CA GLU A 629 -34.06 -9.65 -30.29
C GLU A 629 -34.75 -8.32 -30.69
N LEU A 630 -34.14 -7.18 -30.41
CA LEU A 630 -34.70 -5.87 -30.80
C LEU A 630 -34.65 -5.65 -32.33
N MET A 631 -33.56 -6.08 -32.98
CA MET A 631 -33.46 -5.99 -34.47
C MET A 631 -34.55 -6.80 -35.16
N GLU A 632 -34.83 -8.01 -34.68
CA GLU A 632 -35.90 -8.86 -35.19
C GLU A 632 -37.30 -8.22 -34.99
N ALA A 633 -37.52 -7.63 -33.78
CA ALA A 633 -38.78 -6.95 -33.47
C ALA A 633 -39.03 -5.71 -34.34
N GLU A 634 -37.97 -4.97 -34.71
CA GLU A 634 -38.04 -3.78 -35.57
C GLU A 634 -37.97 -4.13 -37.08
N GLY A 635 -37.96 -5.42 -37.45
CA GLY A 635 -37.87 -5.85 -38.84
C GLY A 635 -36.54 -5.52 -39.53
N GLN A 636 -35.48 -5.32 -38.75
CA GLN A 636 -34.15 -5.01 -39.24
C GLN A 636 -33.31 -6.28 -39.31
N ASN A 637 -32.80 -6.60 -40.48
CA ASN A 637 -31.90 -7.73 -40.69
C ASN A 637 -30.44 -7.26 -40.65
N ALA A 638 -29.61 -7.92 -39.82
CA ALA A 638 -28.17 -7.70 -39.79
C ALA A 638 -27.46 -8.54 -40.83
#